data_e9952c4b8fbb81a3293e510ab1c2a739
#
_entry.id   e9952c4b8fbb81a3293e510ab1c2a739
#
_cell.length_a   1.000
_cell.length_b   1.000
_cell.length_c   1.000
_cell.angle_alpha   90.00
_cell.angle_beta   90.00
_cell.angle_gamma   90.00
#
_symmetry.space_group_name_H-M   'P 1'
#
loop_
_entity.id
_entity.type
_entity.pdbx_description
1 polymer ?
#
loop_
_entity_poly.entity_id
_entity_poly.type
_entity_poly.pdbx_seq_one_letter_code
_entity_poly.pdbx_strand_id
1 'polypeptide(L)'
;GSVKYIDVLNDTIITSNKAIYFKNNEKVITSGNSKAINDNNTITASSLEYDKINNIFKAKRNAVAKDFLKNTTIYADEITYLKNKEKFFTTGGTSKAINDNNIIKASSLEYDKKNNIFKAIKDAVVNDFEKDTTIYADVITYFKNQEKILTKGKTTAFIQKKYVFNSKDVTYLRNTEKLFSQKKSSVEDDNGNIYKLGNFFYNIDEELLKGEKVEVLAKVDEDKTDKYFFSEGFFNFRDKSHVAKETKINTHKDVFDNIDNDPRLYGSSSYSNENITVVKNGLFTSCKINDDCPPWSIKAEKITHDKIKKDMIYKNAILKIYDVPVLYFPKFFHPDPSVKRRSGFLQPQLNNSETLGSSLYIPYFKTLGHDKDLTFKPTLFEKLKRLEREKYILQSEFRKQGKDSFLITDFGMLRDYKRSSDNKYKNANHLFLDYNADLKIPNYENSELSVHFEKVTNDTYLKVFQNNLFDTHTLLKPGNLGSMRSNIELYLDQKDQNFTTGITINENLGGKNSDRYQYTLPYYSLSKNLTSILPDNTFFGSLNFSSSGSNNLKNTNNLVSQINNSLEYSSPDFISNLGIKNNFNLYLQNSNNIAKNDATYNSRPQIDGMSMVKFDSSFPLIKYNNNSNETITPRVSFRANPGNNMNDHSSSSASIGTGNVFNLNRLGLSGDYEAGRSLTLGIGYKFDQIENDQGNKDVDVKDKYLEFQLATVMRDQIETEIPSASTINRKNSNLFGSIENKMFDNINFSYNFSLDNDMRTINSNDVSTEISINNFVTTFN
;
A
#
# COMPACT_ATOMS: atom_id res chain seq x y z
N GLY A 1 73.76 40.99 17.33
CA GLY A 1 73.88 42.24 16.57
C GLY A 1 73.03 42.18 15.31
N SER A 2 72.44 43.27 14.86
CA SER A 2 71.75 43.33 13.56
C SER A 2 72.77 43.68 12.47
N VAL A 3 72.87 42.90 11.44
CA VAL A 3 73.73 43.19 10.25
C VAL A 3 72.83 43.83 9.19
N LYS A 4 73.34 44.92 8.55
CA LYS A 4 72.64 45.57 7.42
C LYS A 4 73.58 45.54 6.19
N TYR A 5 73.08 45.00 5.09
CA TYR A 5 73.73 45.03 3.78
C TYR A 5 72.90 45.95 2.85
N ILE A 6 73.59 46.81 2.10
CA ILE A 6 73.01 47.77 1.18
C ILE A 6 73.64 47.56 -0.20
N ASP A 7 72.80 47.29 -1.20
CA ASP A 7 73.19 47.28 -2.61
C ASP A 7 72.49 48.47 -3.29
N VAL A 8 73.32 49.55 -3.48
CA VAL A 8 72.86 50.81 -4.03
C VAL A 8 72.49 50.67 -5.53
N LEU A 9 73.16 49.78 -6.26
CA LEU A 9 72.96 49.57 -7.67
C LEU A 9 71.56 48.88 -7.96
N ASN A 10 71.15 48.01 -7.07
CA ASN A 10 69.91 47.26 -7.21
C ASN A 10 68.85 47.74 -6.22
N ASP A 11 68.97 48.89 -5.59
CA ASP A 11 68.07 49.48 -4.61
C ASP A 11 67.58 48.41 -3.59
N THR A 12 68.53 47.74 -2.94
CA THR A 12 68.22 46.61 -2.06
C THR A 12 68.85 46.80 -0.69
N ILE A 13 68.06 46.67 0.37
CA ILE A 13 68.50 46.70 1.76
C ILE A 13 68.17 45.36 2.40
N ILE A 14 69.20 44.68 2.94
CA ILE A 14 69.03 43.44 3.66
C ILE A 14 69.46 43.61 5.12
N THR A 15 68.60 43.20 6.06
CA THR A 15 68.85 43.18 7.50
C THR A 15 68.69 41.78 8.06
N SER A 16 69.57 41.36 9.01
CA SER A 16 69.42 40.05 9.65
C SER A 16 70.32 39.98 10.93
N ASN A 17 70.20 38.89 11.70
CA ASN A 17 71.00 38.62 12.87
C ASN A 17 72.49 38.30 12.47
N LYS A 18 72.65 37.53 11.38
CA LYS A 18 73.97 37.15 10.82
C LYS A 18 73.92 37.22 9.30
N ALA A 19 75.01 37.66 8.66
CA ALA A 19 75.14 37.64 7.22
C ALA A 19 76.59 37.24 6.82
N ILE A 20 76.67 36.50 5.71
CA ILE A 20 77.94 36.11 5.06
C ILE A 20 77.88 36.63 3.63
N TYR A 21 78.87 37.39 3.21
CA TYR A 21 79.04 37.87 1.84
C TYR A 21 80.13 37.09 1.13
N PHE A 22 79.78 36.41 0.05
CA PHE A 22 80.73 35.69 -0.81
C PHE A 22 81.15 36.60 -1.98
N LYS A 23 82.29 37.27 -1.84
CA LYS A 23 82.73 38.27 -2.80
C LYS A 23 82.95 37.73 -4.21
N ASN A 24 83.46 36.49 -4.35
CA ASN A 24 83.72 35.88 -5.66
C ASN A 24 82.46 35.58 -6.47
N ASN A 25 81.36 35.32 -5.79
CA ASN A 25 80.05 34.96 -6.42
C ASN A 25 79.04 36.09 -6.25
N GLU A 26 79.38 37.19 -5.70
CA GLU A 26 78.49 38.33 -5.34
C GLU A 26 77.19 37.89 -4.64
N LYS A 27 77.28 36.93 -3.69
CA LYS A 27 76.16 36.40 -2.96
C LYS A 27 76.15 36.78 -1.50
N VAL A 28 74.97 37.14 -0.99
CA VAL A 28 74.75 37.38 0.44
C VAL A 28 73.84 36.27 0.99
N ILE A 29 74.28 35.57 2.02
CA ILE A 29 73.50 34.60 2.75
C ILE A 29 73.29 35.10 4.18
N THR A 30 72.07 35.15 4.61
CA THR A 30 71.67 35.64 5.95
C THR A 30 71.01 34.54 6.78
N SER A 31 71.11 34.70 8.09
CA SER A 31 70.42 33.79 9.02
C SER A 31 69.91 34.54 10.27
N GLY A 32 68.73 34.18 10.73
CA GLY A 32 68.02 34.77 11.87
C GLY A 32 67.37 36.11 11.53
N ASN A 33 65.98 36.11 11.53
CA ASN A 33 65.18 37.32 11.29
C ASN A 33 65.58 38.13 10.07
N SER A 34 65.71 37.45 8.94
CA SER A 34 66.21 38.09 7.72
C SER A 34 65.07 38.86 7.03
N LYS A 35 65.42 40.14 6.64
CA LYS A 35 64.46 41.00 5.92
C LYS A 35 65.19 41.70 4.77
N ALA A 36 64.65 41.55 3.58
CA ALA A 36 65.04 42.28 2.40
C ALA A 36 63.97 43.30 2.03
N ILE A 37 64.39 44.54 1.78
CA ILE A 37 63.53 45.60 1.22
C ILE A 37 64.11 45.93 -0.14
N ASN A 38 63.24 45.89 -1.14
CA ASN A 38 63.63 46.18 -2.49
C ASN A 38 62.47 46.88 -3.21
N ASP A 39 62.67 48.13 -3.60
CA ASP A 39 61.63 49.00 -4.13
C ASP A 39 60.39 48.99 -3.19
N ASN A 40 59.24 48.57 -3.74
CA ASN A 40 57.94 48.44 -2.99
C ASN A 40 57.72 47.02 -2.45
N ASN A 41 58.73 46.16 -2.41
CA ASN A 41 58.63 44.79 -1.91
C ASN A 41 59.36 44.62 -0.60
N THR A 42 58.83 43.83 0.30
CA THR A 42 59.55 43.39 1.50
C THR A 42 59.51 41.86 1.55
N ILE A 43 60.62 41.21 1.69
CA ILE A 43 60.72 39.76 1.86
C ILE A 43 61.36 39.49 3.25
N THR A 44 60.68 38.72 4.06
CA THR A 44 61.13 38.28 5.38
C THR A 44 61.14 36.73 5.45
N ALA A 45 62.16 36.20 6.15
CA ALA A 45 62.32 34.77 6.36
C ALA A 45 63.27 34.45 7.49
N SER A 46 63.40 33.19 7.93
CA SER A 46 64.48 32.79 8.85
C SER A 46 65.81 32.86 8.24
N SER A 47 65.94 32.64 6.92
CA SER A 47 67.21 32.85 6.16
C SER A 47 66.88 33.36 4.76
N LEU A 48 67.80 34.16 4.22
CA LEU A 48 67.69 34.76 2.90
C LEU A 48 68.98 34.63 2.16
N GLU A 49 68.94 34.19 0.89
CA GLU A 49 70.04 34.21 -0.05
C GLU A 49 69.77 35.28 -1.13
N TYR A 50 70.68 36.19 -1.34
CA TYR A 50 70.64 37.19 -2.40
C TYR A 50 71.78 37.00 -3.38
N ASP A 51 71.47 36.68 -4.60
CA ASP A 51 72.41 36.63 -5.72
C ASP A 51 72.34 37.97 -6.46
N LYS A 52 73.33 38.76 -6.27
CA LYS A 52 73.42 40.14 -6.80
C LYS A 52 73.61 40.15 -8.32
N ILE A 53 74.36 39.20 -8.88
CA ILE A 53 74.66 39.12 -10.32
C ILE A 53 73.32 38.85 -11.09
N ASN A 54 72.56 37.88 -10.63
CA ASN A 54 71.29 37.45 -11.26
C ASN A 54 70.07 38.20 -10.73
N ASN A 55 70.25 38.99 -9.67
CA ASN A 55 69.17 39.72 -8.99
C ASN A 55 68.09 38.84 -8.46
N ILE A 56 68.48 37.72 -7.80
CA ILE A 56 67.55 36.67 -7.30
C ILE A 56 67.57 36.64 -5.77
N PHE A 57 66.39 36.70 -5.15
CA PHE A 57 66.23 36.51 -3.71
C PHE A 57 65.68 35.14 -3.46
N LYS A 58 66.19 34.31 -2.58
CA LYS A 58 65.68 33.06 -2.08
C LYS A 58 65.47 33.13 -0.58
N ALA A 59 64.24 33.19 -0.15
CA ALA A 59 63.83 33.24 1.24
C ALA A 59 63.41 31.83 1.69
N LYS A 60 63.96 31.35 2.80
CA LYS A 60 63.72 29.98 3.30
C LYS A 60 63.25 30.00 4.74
N ARG A 61 62.33 29.10 5.05
CA ARG A 61 61.64 28.89 6.34
C ARG A 61 60.83 30.11 6.77
N ASN A 62 59.48 29.89 6.81
CA ASN A 62 58.51 30.93 7.15
C ASN A 62 58.68 32.19 6.29
N ALA A 63 58.86 32.02 4.99
CA ALA A 63 59.04 33.12 4.08
C ALA A 63 57.80 33.92 3.84
N VAL A 64 57.88 35.24 3.92
CA VAL A 64 56.73 36.15 3.61
C VAL A 64 57.26 37.23 2.65
N ALA A 65 56.60 37.38 1.52
CA ALA A 65 56.86 38.47 0.58
C ALA A 65 55.61 39.39 0.54
N LYS A 66 55.83 40.68 0.69
CA LYS A 66 54.80 41.73 0.60
C LYS A 66 55.09 42.65 -0.57
N ASP A 67 54.13 42.81 -1.43
CA ASP A 67 54.14 43.84 -2.50
C ASP A 67 53.14 44.92 -2.10
N PHE A 68 53.61 46.07 -1.72
CA PHE A 68 52.79 47.20 -1.26
C PHE A 68 52.01 47.88 -2.39
N LEU A 69 52.57 47.92 -3.61
CA LEU A 69 51.90 48.53 -4.76
C LEU A 69 50.66 47.71 -5.22
N LYS A 70 50.77 46.41 -5.15
CA LYS A 70 49.73 45.49 -5.61
C LYS A 70 48.89 44.90 -4.46
N ASN A 71 49.07 45.41 -3.24
CA ASN A 71 48.41 44.93 -2.04
C ASN A 71 48.42 43.38 -1.92
N THR A 72 49.60 42.79 -2.12
CA THR A 72 49.75 41.34 -2.18
C THR A 72 50.72 40.87 -1.10
N THR A 73 50.34 39.84 -0.35
CA THR A 73 51.20 39.16 0.62
C THR A 73 51.25 37.66 0.31
N ILE A 74 52.42 37.11 0.13
CA ILE A 74 52.67 35.70 -0.16
C ILE A 74 53.36 35.06 1.05
N TYR A 75 52.83 33.94 1.52
CA TYR A 75 53.38 33.10 2.58
C TYR A 75 53.77 31.74 2.01
N ALA A 76 54.95 31.24 2.30
CA ALA A 76 55.41 29.91 1.93
C ALA A 76 56.62 29.47 2.78
N ASP A 77 57.00 28.19 2.70
CA ASP A 77 58.24 27.73 3.30
C ASP A 77 59.45 28.29 2.57
N GLU A 78 59.40 28.34 1.24
CA GLU A 78 60.42 28.95 0.41
C GLU A 78 59.79 29.89 -0.62
N ILE A 79 60.36 31.09 -0.76
CA ILE A 79 59.99 32.06 -1.79
C ILE A 79 61.26 32.44 -2.58
N THR A 80 61.16 32.26 -3.89
CA THR A 80 62.17 32.78 -4.83
C THR A 80 61.61 33.98 -5.57
N TYR A 81 62.25 35.12 -5.49
CA TYR A 81 61.90 36.32 -6.23
C TYR A 81 62.95 36.62 -7.29
N LEU A 82 62.57 36.60 -8.56
CA LEU A 82 63.38 36.98 -9.71
C LEU A 82 63.09 38.44 -10.02
N LYS A 83 63.91 39.38 -9.48
CA LYS A 83 63.68 40.82 -9.58
C LYS A 83 63.64 41.29 -11.04
N ASN A 84 64.53 40.84 -11.87
CA ASN A 84 64.61 41.22 -13.28
C ASN A 84 63.42 40.81 -14.10
N LYS A 85 62.68 39.79 -13.64
CA LYS A 85 61.44 39.29 -14.26
C LYS A 85 60.15 39.70 -13.51
N GLU A 86 60.32 40.35 -12.36
CA GLU A 86 59.25 40.71 -11.44
C GLU A 86 58.34 39.49 -11.08
N LYS A 87 58.93 38.30 -10.86
CA LYS A 87 58.24 37.08 -10.58
C LYS A 87 58.61 36.46 -9.23
N PHE A 88 57.58 36.05 -8.50
CA PHE A 88 57.71 35.27 -7.28
C PHE A 88 57.30 33.80 -7.55
N PHE A 89 58.09 32.88 -7.02
CA PHE A 89 57.83 31.43 -7.04
C PHE A 89 57.87 30.90 -5.62
N THR A 90 56.96 30.02 -5.29
CA THR A 90 56.95 29.36 -3.97
C THR A 90 57.20 27.86 -4.11
N THR A 91 57.91 27.29 -3.14
CA THR A 91 58.15 25.84 -3.02
C THR A 91 58.19 25.43 -1.54
N GLY A 92 58.19 24.12 -1.26
CA GLY A 92 58.41 23.56 0.07
C GLY A 92 57.18 23.38 0.93
N GLY A 93 55.99 23.23 0.34
CA GLY A 93 54.77 22.97 1.10
C GLY A 93 53.58 23.83 0.70
N THR A 94 52.58 23.98 1.56
CA THR A 94 51.38 24.78 1.25
C THR A 94 51.73 26.27 1.21
N SER A 95 51.50 26.88 0.07
CA SER A 95 51.69 28.30 -0.17
C SER A 95 50.35 29.04 -0.11
N LYS A 96 50.36 30.29 0.38
CA LYS A 96 49.19 31.15 0.49
C LYS A 96 49.52 32.56 -0.03
N ALA A 97 48.67 33.06 -0.92
CA ALA A 97 48.71 34.48 -1.31
C ALA A 97 47.42 35.16 -0.83
N ILE A 98 47.56 36.35 -0.26
CA ILE A 98 46.43 37.24 0.08
C ILE A 98 46.53 38.44 -0.83
N ASN A 99 45.48 38.70 -1.58
CA ASN A 99 45.41 39.83 -2.47
C ASN A 99 44.01 40.45 -2.39
N ASP A 100 43.94 41.63 -1.79
CA ASP A 100 42.68 42.29 -1.42
C ASP A 100 41.75 41.32 -0.62
N ASN A 101 40.53 41.05 -1.11
CA ASN A 101 39.58 40.17 -0.48
C ASN A 101 39.70 38.70 -0.95
N ASN A 102 40.75 38.34 -1.69
CA ASN A 102 41.00 37.01 -2.19
C ASN A 102 42.09 36.27 -1.44
N ILE A 103 41.90 35.02 -1.16
CA ILE A 103 42.92 34.11 -0.63
C ILE A 103 43.17 33.00 -1.63
N ILE A 104 44.40 32.88 -2.11
CA ILE A 104 44.82 31.81 -3.03
C ILE A 104 45.74 30.87 -2.26
N LYS A 105 45.45 29.58 -2.28
CA LYS A 105 46.29 28.54 -1.66
C LYS A 105 46.62 27.47 -2.70
N ALA A 106 47.81 26.89 -2.62
CA ALA A 106 48.23 25.76 -3.46
C ALA A 106 49.51 25.11 -2.91
N SER A 107 49.91 23.97 -3.45
CA SER A 107 51.20 23.37 -3.14
C SER A 107 52.35 24.25 -3.65
N SER A 108 52.16 25.00 -4.76
CA SER A 108 53.07 26.02 -5.23
C SER A 108 52.35 27.18 -5.90
N LEU A 109 52.88 28.39 -5.77
CA LEU A 109 52.37 29.61 -6.37
C LEU A 109 53.45 30.27 -7.25
N GLU A 110 53.03 30.78 -8.40
CA GLU A 110 53.77 31.71 -9.22
C GLU A 110 52.99 33.03 -9.26
N TYR A 111 53.63 34.14 -8.92
CA TYR A 111 53.09 35.49 -9.04
C TYR A 111 53.92 36.32 -10.00
N ASP A 112 53.34 36.65 -11.14
CA ASP A 112 53.87 37.59 -12.11
C ASP A 112 53.38 39.00 -11.75
N LYS A 113 54.24 39.79 -11.09
CA LYS A 113 53.90 41.11 -10.61
C LYS A 113 53.67 42.09 -11.74
N LYS A 114 54.44 41.98 -12.83
CA LYS A 114 54.32 42.87 -14.00
C LYS A 114 52.95 42.75 -14.65
N ASN A 115 52.48 41.54 -14.89
CA ASN A 115 51.22 41.26 -15.53
C ASN A 115 50.07 41.12 -14.53
N ASN A 116 50.38 41.11 -13.21
CA ASN A 116 49.43 40.89 -12.11
C ASN A 116 48.64 39.56 -12.25
N ILE A 117 49.40 38.47 -12.45
CA ILE A 117 48.86 37.13 -12.68
C ILE A 117 49.34 36.20 -11.56
N PHE A 118 48.38 35.53 -10.90
CA PHE A 118 48.64 34.44 -9.96
C PHE A 118 48.38 33.10 -10.64
N LYS A 119 49.31 32.17 -10.50
CA LYS A 119 49.15 30.80 -10.93
C LYS A 119 49.38 29.87 -9.76
N ALA A 120 48.34 29.21 -9.31
CA ALA A 120 48.33 28.24 -8.25
C ALA A 120 48.35 26.84 -8.85
N ILE A 121 49.27 25.98 -8.40
CA ILE A 121 49.51 24.66 -9.01
C ILE A 121 49.43 23.61 -7.92
N LYS A 122 48.66 22.57 -8.19
CA LYS A 122 48.39 21.41 -7.35
C LYS A 122 47.64 21.78 -6.06
N ASP A 123 46.49 21.16 -5.83
CA ASP A 123 45.60 21.43 -4.70
C ASP A 123 45.24 22.92 -4.60
N ALA A 124 45.01 23.56 -5.76
CA ALA A 124 44.77 24.98 -5.84
C ALA A 124 43.36 25.35 -5.34
N VAL A 125 43.30 26.38 -4.50
CA VAL A 125 42.04 26.93 -3.95
C VAL A 125 42.08 28.44 -4.06
N VAL A 126 40.99 29.03 -4.55
CA VAL A 126 40.73 30.47 -4.46
C VAL A 126 39.46 30.70 -3.66
N ASN A 127 39.56 31.49 -2.60
CA ASN A 127 38.44 31.99 -1.82
C ASN A 127 38.23 33.48 -2.12
N ASP A 128 37.12 33.82 -2.74
CA ASP A 128 36.65 35.18 -2.96
C ASP A 128 35.59 35.51 -1.89
N PHE A 129 35.97 36.22 -0.86
CA PHE A 129 35.11 36.56 0.26
C PHE A 129 34.06 37.63 -0.10
N GLU A 130 34.34 38.46 -1.10
CA GLU A 130 33.42 39.49 -1.54
C GLU A 130 32.21 38.89 -2.30
N LYS A 131 32.50 37.86 -3.10
CA LYS A 131 31.50 37.18 -3.93
C LYS A 131 31.03 35.84 -3.34
N ASP A 132 31.39 35.52 -2.10
CA ASP A 132 31.10 34.24 -1.41
C ASP A 132 31.32 33.02 -2.34
N THR A 133 32.47 33.03 -3.02
CA THR A 133 32.84 32.02 -4.02
C THR A 133 34.14 31.32 -3.64
N THR A 134 34.09 29.97 -3.63
CA THR A 134 35.32 29.16 -3.39
C THR A 134 35.51 28.18 -4.55
N ILE A 135 36.68 28.21 -5.18
CA ILE A 135 37.03 27.36 -6.32
C ILE A 135 38.21 26.46 -5.96
N TYR A 136 38.05 25.17 -6.13
CA TYR A 136 39.10 24.15 -6.03
C TYR A 136 39.44 23.64 -7.41
N ALA A 137 40.73 23.52 -7.77
CA ALA A 137 41.14 22.93 -9.02
C ALA A 137 42.56 22.37 -8.99
N ASP A 138 42.96 21.61 -10.01
CA ASP A 138 44.33 21.13 -10.14
C ASP A 138 45.28 22.31 -10.38
N VAL A 139 44.88 23.26 -11.22
CA VAL A 139 45.61 24.50 -11.49
C VAL A 139 44.63 25.66 -11.59
N ILE A 140 44.93 26.77 -10.93
CA ILE A 140 44.17 28.02 -11.02
C ILE A 140 45.06 29.13 -11.52
N THR A 141 44.64 29.87 -12.54
CA THR A 141 45.28 31.09 -13.01
C THR A 141 44.35 32.27 -12.83
N TYR A 142 44.71 33.21 -11.98
CA TYR A 142 43.96 34.43 -11.74
C TYR A 142 44.64 35.63 -12.44
N PHE A 143 43.95 36.16 -13.45
CA PHE A 143 44.31 37.38 -14.17
C PHE A 143 43.64 38.56 -13.48
N LYS A 144 44.29 39.15 -12.49
CA LYS A 144 43.68 40.19 -11.65
C LYS A 144 43.22 41.40 -12.43
N ASN A 145 44.04 41.90 -13.35
CA ASN A 145 43.69 43.07 -14.17
C ASN A 145 42.45 42.86 -15.04
N GLN A 146 42.07 41.60 -15.30
CA GLN A 146 40.90 41.22 -16.08
C GLN A 146 39.76 40.71 -15.20
N GLU A 147 39.95 40.64 -13.88
CA GLU A 147 39.07 40.01 -12.92
C GLU A 147 38.61 38.62 -13.40
N LYS A 148 39.54 37.81 -13.93
CA LYS A 148 39.28 36.54 -14.58
C LYS A 148 40.06 35.40 -13.93
N ILE A 149 39.37 34.36 -13.53
CA ILE A 149 39.94 33.11 -13.03
C ILE A 149 39.74 32.00 -14.06
N LEU A 150 40.83 31.34 -14.43
CA LEU A 150 40.80 30.15 -15.28
C LEU A 150 41.28 28.96 -14.46
N THR A 151 40.54 27.87 -14.52
CA THR A 151 40.98 26.59 -13.96
C THR A 151 41.40 25.62 -15.06
N LYS A 152 42.28 24.70 -14.71
CA LYS A 152 42.66 23.58 -15.58
C LYS A 152 42.54 22.27 -14.77
N GLY A 153 41.96 21.25 -15.39
CA GLY A 153 41.71 19.96 -14.76
C GLY A 153 40.39 19.93 -13.98
N LYS A 154 40.27 18.98 -13.05
CA LYS A 154 39.06 18.82 -12.22
C LYS A 154 38.84 20.07 -11.39
N THR A 155 37.64 20.59 -11.44
CA THR A 155 37.26 21.83 -10.76
C THR A 155 35.94 21.64 -9.99
N THR A 156 35.94 22.10 -8.73
CA THR A 156 34.76 22.23 -7.91
C THR A 156 34.57 23.66 -7.46
N ALA A 157 33.44 24.29 -7.76
CA ALA A 157 33.16 25.66 -7.33
C ALA A 157 31.95 25.68 -6.42
N PHE A 158 32.06 26.27 -5.25
CA PHE A 158 30.99 26.56 -4.31
C PHE A 158 30.57 28.03 -4.48
N ILE A 159 29.33 28.25 -4.81
CA ILE A 159 28.79 29.61 -5.07
C ILE A 159 27.74 29.92 -4.02
N GLN A 160 27.90 31.03 -3.30
CA GLN A 160 26.99 31.55 -2.28
C GLN A 160 26.62 30.52 -1.19
N LYS A 161 27.45 29.50 -0.97
CA LYS A 161 27.19 28.34 -0.07
C LYS A 161 25.93 27.54 -0.37
N LYS A 162 25.27 27.81 -1.52
CA LYS A 162 24.03 27.17 -1.95
C LYS A 162 24.24 26.18 -3.09
N TYR A 163 25.17 26.51 -4.02
CA TYR A 163 25.30 25.76 -5.27
C TYR A 163 26.69 25.15 -5.39
N VAL A 164 26.75 23.91 -5.84
CA VAL A 164 28.00 23.18 -6.08
C VAL A 164 28.17 22.84 -7.55
N PHE A 165 29.17 23.38 -8.19
CA PHE A 165 29.53 23.16 -9.59
C PHE A 165 30.73 22.22 -9.69
N ASN A 166 30.55 21.05 -10.27
CA ASN A 166 31.62 20.12 -10.58
C ASN A 166 31.83 20.06 -12.09
N SER A 167 33.03 20.38 -12.56
CA SER A 167 33.36 20.44 -13.98
C SER A 167 34.85 20.24 -14.25
N LYS A 168 35.30 20.59 -15.42
CA LYS A 168 36.69 20.72 -15.83
C LYS A 168 36.88 22.02 -16.59
N ASP A 169 38.06 22.63 -16.45
CA ASP A 169 38.48 23.80 -17.24
C ASP A 169 37.44 24.93 -17.17
N VAL A 170 37.13 25.38 -15.97
CA VAL A 170 36.12 26.42 -15.70
C VAL A 170 36.70 27.81 -15.86
N THR A 171 35.91 28.72 -16.41
CA THR A 171 36.19 30.15 -16.45
C THR A 171 35.26 30.90 -15.52
N TYR A 172 35.79 31.69 -14.61
CA TYR A 172 35.02 32.61 -13.76
C TYR A 172 35.42 34.06 -14.10
N LEU A 173 34.44 34.84 -14.53
CA LEU A 173 34.55 36.28 -14.77
C LEU A 173 33.98 37.02 -13.57
N ARG A 174 34.81 37.47 -12.68
CA ARG A 174 34.44 38.05 -11.39
C ARG A 174 33.67 39.37 -11.53
N ASN A 175 34.07 40.24 -12.48
CA ASN A 175 33.46 41.54 -12.72
C ASN A 175 32.02 41.45 -13.28
N THR A 176 31.70 40.40 -14.03
CA THR A 176 30.38 40.16 -14.61
C THR A 176 29.64 39.02 -13.96
N GLU A 177 30.20 38.45 -12.90
CA GLU A 177 29.65 37.34 -12.10
C GLU A 177 29.20 36.13 -12.95
N LYS A 178 30.02 35.72 -13.92
CA LYS A 178 29.73 34.63 -14.85
C LYS A 178 30.69 33.48 -14.65
N LEU A 179 30.13 32.29 -14.47
CA LEU A 179 30.86 31.03 -14.32
C LEU A 179 30.45 30.09 -15.48
N PHE A 180 31.39 29.52 -16.22
CA PHE A 180 31.06 28.64 -17.34
C PHE A 180 32.18 27.62 -17.65
N SER A 181 31.76 26.53 -18.29
CA SER A 181 32.64 25.52 -18.86
C SER A 181 32.01 24.87 -20.10
N GLN A 182 32.87 24.50 -21.07
CA GLN A 182 32.49 23.74 -22.27
C GLN A 182 32.62 22.21 -22.06
N LYS A 183 32.83 21.77 -20.83
CA LYS A 183 33.01 20.36 -20.49
C LYS A 183 31.78 19.82 -19.75
N LYS A 184 31.65 18.47 -19.75
CA LYS A 184 30.61 17.81 -18.97
C LYS A 184 30.71 18.25 -17.51
N SER A 185 29.55 18.65 -16.97
CA SER A 185 29.44 19.27 -15.67
C SER A 185 28.28 18.70 -14.88
N SER A 186 28.34 18.80 -13.57
CA SER A 186 27.18 18.62 -12.69
C SER A 186 27.03 19.82 -11.77
N VAL A 187 25.80 20.23 -11.58
CA VAL A 187 25.44 21.32 -10.67
C VAL A 187 24.43 20.75 -9.67
N GLU A 188 24.67 21.03 -8.41
CA GLU A 188 23.76 20.68 -7.31
C GLU A 188 23.19 21.98 -6.74
N ASP A 189 21.85 22.04 -6.60
CA ASP A 189 21.17 23.19 -6.02
C ASP A 189 20.86 22.99 -4.52
N ASP A 190 20.32 24.02 -3.89
CA ASP A 190 19.96 24.03 -2.46
C ASP A 190 18.78 23.13 -2.09
N ASN A 191 18.07 22.58 -3.08
CA ASN A 191 16.97 21.65 -2.90
C ASN A 191 17.40 20.18 -3.15
N GLY A 192 18.69 19.90 -3.34
CA GLY A 192 19.22 18.57 -3.61
C GLY A 192 18.93 18.05 -5.03
N ASN A 193 18.58 18.94 -5.98
CA ASN A 193 18.47 18.56 -7.38
C ASN A 193 19.84 18.53 -8.04
N ILE A 194 20.09 17.52 -8.87
CA ILE A 194 21.36 17.38 -9.60
C ILE A 194 21.09 17.59 -11.09
N TYR A 195 21.77 18.62 -11.65
CA TYR A 195 21.76 18.96 -13.08
C TYR A 195 23.04 18.44 -13.72
N LYS A 196 22.96 17.43 -14.56
CA LYS A 196 24.07 16.95 -15.39
C LYS A 196 23.98 17.61 -16.75
N LEU A 197 25.06 18.23 -17.22
CA LEU A 197 25.07 19.08 -18.40
C LEU A 197 26.26 18.72 -19.32
N GLY A 198 26.08 18.88 -20.62
CA GLY A 198 27.18 18.77 -21.59
C GLY A 198 28.14 19.95 -21.52
N ASN A 199 27.61 21.13 -21.29
CA ASN A 199 28.29 22.38 -21.00
C ASN A 199 27.41 23.23 -20.06
N PHE A 200 27.96 24.26 -19.46
CA PHE A 200 27.16 25.20 -18.69
C PHE A 200 27.64 26.64 -18.80
N PHE A 201 26.72 27.56 -18.62
CA PHE A 201 26.92 28.97 -18.38
C PHE A 201 26.01 29.39 -17.22
N TYR A 202 26.58 29.94 -16.17
CA TYR A 202 25.87 30.38 -14.98
C TYR A 202 26.13 31.87 -14.73
N ASN A 203 25.05 32.63 -14.64
CA ASN A 203 25.06 34.02 -14.19
C ASN A 203 24.74 34.02 -12.69
N ILE A 204 25.72 34.38 -11.87
CA ILE A 204 25.60 34.30 -10.40
C ILE A 204 24.63 35.35 -9.87
N ASP A 205 24.66 36.57 -10.42
CA ASP A 205 23.78 37.67 -10.00
C ASP A 205 22.30 37.35 -10.28
N GLU A 206 21.99 36.79 -11.44
CA GLU A 206 20.62 36.41 -11.83
C GLU A 206 20.23 35.02 -11.35
N GLU A 207 21.13 34.25 -10.76
CA GLU A 207 20.98 32.83 -10.42
C GLU A 207 20.47 31.99 -11.60
N LEU A 208 20.95 32.31 -12.82
CA LEU A 208 20.47 31.72 -14.07
C LEU A 208 21.50 30.74 -14.65
N LEU A 209 21.13 29.46 -14.68
CA LEU A 209 21.91 28.39 -15.29
C LEU A 209 21.40 28.10 -16.71
N LYS A 210 22.28 28.18 -17.71
CA LYS A 210 22.06 27.70 -19.06
C LYS A 210 22.91 26.46 -19.32
N GLY A 211 22.34 25.45 -20.01
CA GLY A 211 23.09 24.26 -20.39
C GLY A 211 22.51 23.53 -21.58
N GLU A 212 23.34 22.69 -22.17
CA GLU A 212 22.99 21.79 -23.26
C GLU A 212 23.08 20.32 -22.80
N LYS A 213 22.30 19.43 -23.42
CA LYS A 213 22.23 18.00 -23.06
C LYS A 213 22.02 17.81 -21.55
N VAL A 214 20.96 18.43 -21.07
CA VAL A 214 20.67 18.51 -19.63
C VAL A 214 19.87 17.28 -19.17
N GLU A 215 20.36 16.61 -18.13
CA GLU A 215 19.63 15.62 -17.33
C GLU A 215 19.45 16.18 -15.92
N VAL A 216 18.22 16.35 -15.47
CA VAL A 216 17.92 16.77 -14.09
C VAL A 216 17.38 15.60 -13.31
N LEU A 217 17.99 15.30 -12.19
CA LEU A 217 17.54 14.37 -11.17
C LEU A 217 16.92 15.20 -10.05
N ALA A 218 15.60 15.14 -9.91
CA ALA A 218 14.90 15.92 -8.89
C ALA A 218 14.83 15.12 -7.59
N LYS A 219 15.15 15.75 -6.46
CA LYS A 219 15.04 15.20 -5.09
C LYS A 219 15.75 13.86 -4.94
N VAL A 220 17.04 13.84 -5.14
CA VAL A 220 17.87 12.61 -5.13
C VAL A 220 17.85 11.90 -3.77
N ASP A 221 17.57 12.61 -2.69
CA ASP A 221 17.51 12.09 -1.33
C ASP A 221 16.18 11.34 -1.02
N GLU A 222 15.18 11.42 -1.91
CA GLU A 222 13.94 10.65 -1.80
C GLU A 222 14.06 9.37 -2.64
N ASP A 223 13.53 8.24 -2.17
CA ASP A 223 13.49 6.95 -2.90
C ASP A 223 12.78 7.01 -4.26
N LYS A 224 12.15 8.16 -4.57
CA LYS A 224 11.32 8.40 -5.76
C LYS A 224 11.84 9.59 -6.56
N THR A 225 12.88 9.35 -7.37
CA THR A 225 13.53 10.39 -8.19
C THR A 225 12.90 10.49 -9.57
N ASP A 226 12.37 11.67 -9.92
CA ASP A 226 11.94 12.00 -11.29
C ASP A 226 13.15 12.41 -12.15
N LYS A 227 13.14 12.02 -13.43
CA LYS A 227 14.21 12.32 -14.39
C LYS A 227 13.68 13.19 -15.52
N TYR A 228 14.33 14.34 -15.73
CA TYR A 228 14.02 15.27 -16.79
C TYR A 228 15.19 15.34 -17.76
N PHE A 229 14.92 15.32 -19.05
CA PHE A 229 15.93 15.44 -20.11
C PHE A 229 15.55 16.58 -21.04
N PHE A 230 16.53 17.39 -21.39
CA PHE A 230 16.37 18.54 -22.29
C PHE A 230 17.57 18.64 -23.24
N SER A 231 17.32 19.04 -24.47
CA SER A 231 18.45 19.34 -25.41
C SER A 231 19.18 20.62 -25.01
N GLU A 232 18.43 21.65 -24.62
CA GLU A 232 18.92 22.91 -24.09
C GLU A 232 17.93 23.44 -23.05
N GLY A 233 18.43 24.04 -21.98
CA GLY A 233 17.59 24.61 -20.92
C GLY A 233 18.18 25.84 -20.24
N PHE A 234 17.29 26.71 -19.79
CA PHE A 234 17.54 27.85 -18.91
C PHE A 234 16.82 27.59 -17.59
N PHE A 235 17.55 27.59 -16.50
CA PHE A 235 17.04 27.29 -15.16
C PHE A 235 17.33 28.49 -14.26
N ASN A 236 16.30 29.17 -13.81
CA ASN A 236 16.40 30.25 -12.84
C ASN A 236 16.21 29.65 -11.45
N PHE A 237 17.26 29.62 -10.65
CA PHE A 237 17.22 29.02 -9.31
C PHE A 237 16.52 29.92 -8.30
N ARG A 238 16.56 31.26 -8.50
CA ARG A 238 15.86 32.23 -7.64
C ARG A 238 14.34 32.07 -7.76
N ASP A 239 13.83 32.01 -8.99
CA ASP A 239 12.37 31.91 -9.27
C ASP A 239 11.90 30.46 -9.37
N LYS A 240 12.78 29.48 -9.18
CA LYS A 240 12.50 28.04 -9.35
C LYS A 240 11.78 27.75 -10.67
N SER A 241 12.22 28.39 -11.73
CA SER A 241 11.59 28.30 -13.04
C SER A 241 12.57 27.82 -14.11
N HIS A 242 12.02 27.18 -15.15
CA HIS A 242 12.84 26.82 -16.30
C HIS A 242 12.10 26.99 -17.63
N VAL A 243 12.88 27.20 -18.69
CA VAL A 243 12.46 27.08 -20.07
C VAL A 243 13.41 26.14 -20.78
N ALA A 244 12.88 25.14 -21.47
CA ALA A 244 13.72 24.15 -22.11
C ALA A 244 13.14 23.65 -23.45
N LYS A 245 14.04 23.11 -24.29
CA LYS A 245 13.71 22.51 -25.59
C LYS A 245 13.82 20.98 -25.53
N GLU A 246 13.05 20.30 -26.38
CA GLU A 246 13.07 18.84 -26.54
C GLU A 246 12.95 18.15 -25.19
N THR A 247 11.86 18.46 -24.51
CA THR A 247 11.61 17.99 -23.15
C THR A 247 11.18 16.53 -23.14
N LYS A 248 11.84 15.71 -22.29
CA LYS A 248 11.41 14.38 -21.93
C LYS A 248 11.39 14.29 -20.42
N ILE A 249 10.24 13.91 -19.86
CA ILE A 249 10.05 13.72 -18.41
C ILE A 249 9.67 12.26 -18.18
N ASN A 250 10.46 11.57 -17.35
CA ASN A 250 10.16 10.23 -16.87
C ASN A 250 9.87 10.35 -15.38
N THR A 251 8.61 10.17 -15.01
CA THR A 251 8.20 10.15 -13.60
C THR A 251 8.43 8.78 -12.99
N HIS A 252 8.55 8.73 -11.67
CA HIS A 252 8.77 7.47 -10.96
C HIS A 252 7.59 6.51 -11.17
N LYS A 253 7.87 5.19 -11.23
CA LYS A 253 6.88 4.14 -11.54
C LYS A 253 5.70 4.10 -10.55
N ASP A 254 5.97 4.33 -9.27
CA ASP A 254 4.96 4.27 -8.21
C ASP A 254 3.96 5.43 -8.20
N VAL A 255 4.14 6.43 -9.08
CA VAL A 255 3.22 7.60 -9.14
C VAL A 255 1.77 7.19 -9.45
N PHE A 256 1.57 6.03 -10.11
CA PHE A 256 0.25 5.48 -10.44
C PHE A 256 -0.11 4.24 -9.61
N ASP A 257 0.58 3.98 -8.49
CA ASP A 257 0.41 2.78 -7.65
C ASP A 257 0.48 1.45 -8.45
N ASN A 258 1.17 1.45 -9.58
CA ASN A 258 1.35 0.28 -10.44
C ASN A 258 2.79 0.22 -10.97
N ILE A 259 3.52 -0.78 -10.51
CA ILE A 259 4.93 -1.06 -10.85
C ILE A 259 5.15 -1.32 -12.37
N ASP A 260 4.09 -1.73 -13.08
CA ASP A 260 4.14 -2.00 -14.52
C ASP A 260 4.01 -0.75 -15.39
N ASN A 261 3.73 0.42 -14.79
CA ASN A 261 3.64 1.68 -15.50
C ASN A 261 4.99 2.38 -15.62
N ASP A 262 5.28 2.93 -16.81
CA ASP A 262 6.41 3.81 -17.08
C ASP A 262 5.89 5.17 -17.58
N PRO A 263 5.34 6.03 -16.72
CA PRO A 263 4.75 7.29 -17.13
C PRO A 263 5.80 8.26 -17.68
N ARG A 264 5.57 8.74 -18.89
CA ARG A 264 6.48 9.63 -19.58
C ARG A 264 5.78 10.67 -20.44
N LEU A 265 6.38 11.84 -20.46
CA LEU A 265 5.91 13.01 -21.21
C LEU A 265 7.03 13.51 -22.12
N TYR A 266 6.74 13.64 -23.40
CA TYR A 266 7.60 14.25 -24.39
C TYR A 266 6.99 15.58 -24.86
N GLY A 267 7.82 16.54 -25.26
CA GLY A 267 7.37 17.77 -25.85
C GLY A 267 8.45 18.55 -26.59
N SER A 268 8.05 19.42 -27.50
CA SER A 268 9.00 20.25 -28.26
C SER A 268 9.65 21.32 -27.39
N SER A 269 8.95 21.78 -26.36
CA SER A 269 9.48 22.74 -25.38
C SER A 269 8.67 22.67 -24.09
N SER A 270 9.31 23.06 -22.99
CA SER A 270 8.66 23.20 -21.70
C SER A 270 8.98 24.55 -21.06
N TYR A 271 8.03 24.98 -20.22
CA TYR A 271 8.17 26.05 -19.26
C TYR A 271 7.62 25.56 -17.91
N SER A 272 8.33 25.80 -16.86
CA SER A 272 7.86 25.46 -15.51
C SER A 272 8.21 26.57 -14.52
N ASN A 273 7.33 26.79 -13.57
CA ASN A 273 7.56 27.57 -12.36
C ASN A 273 6.95 26.86 -11.14
N GLU A 274 6.89 27.52 -10.00
CA GLU A 274 6.31 26.94 -8.77
C GLU A 274 4.86 26.48 -8.94
N ASN A 275 4.06 27.19 -9.76
CA ASN A 275 2.62 27.00 -9.88
C ASN A 275 2.22 26.08 -11.05
N ILE A 276 2.91 26.17 -12.17
CA ILE A 276 2.53 25.46 -13.40
C ILE A 276 3.76 24.88 -14.13
N THR A 277 3.51 23.78 -14.82
CA THR A 277 4.41 23.27 -15.88
C THR A 277 3.63 23.20 -17.19
N VAL A 278 4.16 23.78 -18.25
CA VAL A 278 3.57 23.81 -19.58
C VAL A 278 4.50 23.10 -20.56
N VAL A 279 3.98 22.11 -21.28
CA VAL A 279 4.68 21.41 -22.34
C VAL A 279 3.94 21.63 -23.66
N LYS A 280 4.64 22.09 -24.70
CA LYS A 280 4.10 22.30 -26.05
C LYS A 280 4.31 21.05 -26.90
N ASN A 281 3.35 20.78 -27.78
CA ASN A 281 3.32 19.59 -28.65
C ASN A 281 3.61 18.32 -27.84
N GLY A 282 2.87 18.18 -26.73
CA GLY A 282 3.12 17.12 -25.75
C GLY A 282 2.58 15.77 -26.20
N LEU A 283 3.29 14.70 -25.87
CA LEU A 283 2.87 13.30 -25.98
C LEU A 283 3.03 12.64 -24.62
N PHE A 284 1.94 12.17 -24.05
CA PHE A 284 1.91 11.46 -22.78
C PHE A 284 1.52 10.00 -22.97
N THR A 285 2.19 9.08 -22.26
CA THR A 285 1.82 7.68 -22.12
C THR A 285 2.33 7.12 -20.79
N SER A 286 1.68 6.09 -20.25
CA SER A 286 2.17 5.32 -19.09
C SER A 286 2.56 3.88 -19.43
N CYS A 287 2.57 3.51 -20.71
CA CYS A 287 2.94 2.17 -21.16
C CYS A 287 4.41 1.85 -20.87
N LYS A 288 4.78 0.56 -20.82
CA LYS A 288 6.17 0.11 -20.58
C LYS A 288 7.12 0.73 -21.60
N ILE A 289 8.34 1.06 -21.17
CA ILE A 289 9.37 1.70 -22.01
C ILE A 289 9.85 0.78 -23.15
N ASN A 290 9.76 -0.52 -22.94
CA ASN A 290 10.25 -1.52 -23.90
C ASN A 290 9.28 -1.78 -25.07
N ASP A 291 8.09 -1.16 -25.05
CA ASP A 291 7.14 -1.22 -26.15
C ASP A 291 7.51 -0.15 -27.19
N ASP A 292 7.98 -0.55 -28.35
CA ASP A 292 8.33 0.37 -29.46
C ASP A 292 7.14 1.23 -29.90
N CYS A 293 5.92 0.70 -29.80
CA CYS A 293 4.68 1.41 -30.05
C CYS A 293 3.78 1.28 -28.80
N PRO A 294 3.60 2.34 -28.00
CA PRO A 294 2.78 2.26 -26.80
C PRO A 294 1.33 1.93 -27.18
N PRO A 295 0.68 0.97 -26.49
CA PRO A 295 -0.73 0.63 -26.73
C PRO A 295 -1.67 1.83 -26.73
N TRP A 296 -1.35 2.86 -25.95
CA TRP A 296 -2.07 4.13 -25.98
C TRP A 296 -1.16 5.33 -25.73
N SER A 297 -1.52 6.47 -26.29
CA SER A 297 -0.87 7.74 -26.01
C SER A 297 -1.85 8.91 -26.20
N ILE A 298 -1.60 10.02 -25.52
CA ILE A 298 -2.32 11.27 -25.68
C ILE A 298 -1.36 12.30 -26.27
N LYS A 299 -1.60 12.73 -27.52
CA LYS A 299 -0.89 13.83 -28.15
C LYS A 299 -1.72 15.11 -28.01
N ALA A 300 -1.11 16.20 -27.55
CA ALA A 300 -1.80 17.49 -27.40
C ALA A 300 -0.92 18.65 -27.87
N GLU A 301 -1.55 19.72 -28.38
CA GLU A 301 -0.87 20.97 -28.73
C GLU A 301 -0.20 21.57 -27.48
N LYS A 302 -0.89 21.53 -26.35
CA LYS A 302 -0.41 22.04 -25.08
C LYS A 302 -0.87 21.16 -23.94
N ILE A 303 0.06 20.75 -23.08
CA ILE A 303 -0.20 20.07 -21.81
C ILE A 303 0.19 21.03 -20.69
N THR A 304 -0.70 21.27 -19.74
CA THR A 304 -0.45 22.15 -18.60
C THR A 304 -0.68 21.33 -17.32
N HIS A 305 0.33 21.21 -16.49
CA HIS A 305 0.22 20.70 -15.15
C HIS A 305 0.04 21.89 -14.19
N ASP A 306 -1.15 22.06 -13.65
CA ASP A 306 -1.46 23.03 -12.59
C ASP A 306 -1.11 22.37 -11.23
N LYS A 307 0.01 22.76 -10.66
CA LYS A 307 0.55 22.15 -9.41
C LYS A 307 -0.28 22.54 -8.18
N ILE A 308 -0.97 23.67 -8.22
CA ILE A 308 -1.84 24.15 -7.13
C ILE A 308 -3.14 23.35 -7.11
N LYS A 309 -3.81 23.25 -8.27
CA LYS A 309 -5.05 22.50 -8.42
C LYS A 309 -4.81 21.00 -8.57
N LYS A 310 -3.56 20.61 -8.80
CA LYS A 310 -3.15 19.23 -9.10
C LYS A 310 -3.90 18.67 -10.30
N ASP A 311 -3.90 19.41 -11.41
CA ASP A 311 -4.59 19.09 -12.65
C ASP A 311 -3.63 18.98 -13.83
N MET A 312 -3.80 17.93 -14.63
CA MET A 312 -3.23 17.80 -15.97
C MET A 312 -4.26 18.24 -17.00
N ILE A 313 -4.02 19.36 -17.68
CA ILE A 313 -4.94 19.97 -18.65
C ILE A 313 -4.34 19.87 -20.05
N TYR A 314 -5.09 19.27 -20.96
CA TYR A 314 -4.71 19.07 -22.36
C TYR A 314 -5.56 19.97 -23.27
N LYS A 315 -4.91 20.67 -24.20
CA LYS A 315 -5.57 21.46 -25.24
C LYS A 315 -5.34 20.80 -26.57
N ASN A 316 -6.41 20.66 -27.39
CA ASN A 316 -6.39 19.99 -28.68
C ASN A 316 -5.74 18.61 -28.59
N ALA A 317 -6.32 17.76 -27.72
CA ALA A 317 -5.80 16.44 -27.42
C ALA A 317 -6.35 15.37 -28.38
N ILE A 318 -5.51 14.48 -28.82
CA ILE A 318 -5.85 13.31 -29.63
C ILE A 318 -5.41 12.06 -28.85
N LEU A 319 -6.38 11.23 -28.50
CA LEU A 319 -6.11 9.89 -28.00
C LEU A 319 -5.72 8.98 -29.17
N LYS A 320 -4.61 8.32 -29.06
CA LYS A 320 -4.11 7.33 -30.02
C LYS A 320 -4.06 5.95 -29.38
N ILE A 321 -4.46 4.94 -30.12
CA ILE A 321 -4.31 3.53 -29.78
C ILE A 321 -3.43 2.90 -30.87
N TYR A 322 -2.29 2.34 -30.50
CA TYR A 322 -1.25 1.88 -31.44
C TYR A 322 -0.97 2.89 -32.56
N ASP A 323 -0.73 4.16 -32.15
CA ASP A 323 -0.51 5.32 -33.03
C ASP A 323 -1.70 5.72 -33.95
N VAL A 324 -2.80 4.99 -33.95
CA VAL A 324 -4.01 5.34 -34.68
C VAL A 324 -4.83 6.37 -33.89
N PRO A 325 -5.15 7.55 -34.42
CA PRO A 325 -5.99 8.54 -33.75
C PRO A 325 -7.44 8.03 -33.63
N VAL A 326 -7.95 7.95 -32.40
CA VAL A 326 -9.27 7.38 -32.10
C VAL A 326 -10.25 8.44 -31.64
N LEU A 327 -9.82 9.37 -30.78
CA LEU A 327 -10.69 10.41 -30.20
C LEU A 327 -9.97 11.75 -30.17
N TYR A 328 -10.72 12.84 -30.47
CA TYR A 328 -10.27 14.20 -30.35
C TYR A 328 -11.03 14.95 -29.27
N PHE A 329 -10.29 15.65 -28.41
CA PHE A 329 -10.81 16.48 -27.34
C PHE A 329 -10.28 17.90 -27.48
N PRO A 330 -11.13 18.93 -27.75
CA PRO A 330 -10.71 20.32 -27.76
C PRO A 330 -10.05 20.74 -26.44
N LYS A 331 -10.59 20.26 -25.33
CA LYS A 331 -10.04 20.42 -23.99
C LYS A 331 -10.37 19.17 -23.17
N PHE A 332 -9.36 18.59 -22.58
CA PHE A 332 -9.46 17.43 -21.68
C PHE A 332 -8.66 17.73 -20.42
N PHE A 333 -9.08 17.23 -19.30
CA PHE A 333 -8.29 17.29 -18.05
C PHE A 333 -8.52 16.05 -17.22
N HIS A 334 -7.51 15.68 -16.46
CA HIS A 334 -7.60 14.68 -15.41
C HIS A 334 -6.76 15.13 -14.21
N PRO A 335 -7.04 14.61 -13.02
CA PRO A 335 -6.23 14.91 -11.84
C PRO A 335 -4.79 14.39 -12.02
N ASP A 336 -3.87 15.10 -11.38
CA ASP A 336 -2.52 14.62 -11.15
C ASP A 336 -2.55 13.26 -10.41
N PRO A 337 -1.64 12.33 -10.71
CA PRO A 337 -1.58 11.02 -10.05
C PRO A 337 -1.49 11.07 -8.52
N SER A 338 -0.97 12.15 -7.94
CA SER A 338 -0.92 12.34 -6.48
C SER A 338 -2.30 12.59 -5.83
N VAL A 339 -3.33 12.82 -6.64
CA VAL A 339 -4.69 13.10 -6.16
C VAL A 339 -5.47 11.81 -6.05
N LYS A 340 -5.65 11.29 -4.83
CA LYS A 340 -6.41 10.05 -4.58
C LYS A 340 -7.91 10.18 -4.89
N ARG A 341 -8.51 11.37 -4.73
CA ARG A 341 -9.96 11.59 -4.93
C ARG A 341 -10.24 12.94 -5.55
N ARG A 342 -10.98 12.96 -6.66
CA ARG A 342 -11.38 14.19 -7.34
C ARG A 342 -12.76 14.09 -7.96
N SER A 343 -13.49 15.21 -7.95
CA SER A 343 -14.78 15.32 -8.65
C SER A 343 -14.62 15.26 -10.15
N GLY A 344 -15.47 14.49 -10.82
CA GLY A 344 -15.47 14.34 -12.27
C GLY A 344 -16.44 13.28 -12.75
N PHE A 345 -16.61 13.21 -14.08
CA PHE A 345 -17.37 12.13 -14.71
C PHE A 345 -16.61 10.82 -14.60
N LEU A 346 -17.32 9.77 -14.24
CA LEU A 346 -16.82 8.40 -14.28
C LEU A 346 -17.10 7.81 -15.67
N GLN A 347 -16.65 6.58 -15.89
CA GLN A 347 -16.80 5.91 -17.18
C GLN A 347 -18.28 5.79 -17.56
N PRO A 348 -18.72 6.34 -18.71
CA PRO A 348 -20.07 6.17 -19.20
C PRO A 348 -20.27 4.75 -19.70
N GLN A 349 -21.52 4.24 -19.58
CA GLN A 349 -21.88 2.91 -20.04
C GLN A 349 -23.11 3.00 -20.96
N LEU A 350 -23.09 2.19 -22.00
CA LEU A 350 -24.22 1.96 -22.88
C LEU A 350 -24.75 0.55 -22.58
N ASN A 351 -25.98 0.48 -22.10
CA ASN A 351 -26.65 -0.78 -21.83
C ASN A 351 -27.78 -0.99 -22.86
N ASN A 352 -27.94 -2.22 -23.32
CA ASN A 352 -29.04 -2.61 -24.19
C ASN A 352 -29.82 -3.76 -23.54
N SER A 353 -31.13 -3.64 -23.51
CA SER A 353 -32.06 -4.65 -22.94
C SER A 353 -33.22 -4.89 -23.90
N GLU A 354 -33.60 -6.13 -24.09
CA GLU A 354 -34.75 -6.49 -24.92
C GLU A 354 -36.05 -5.86 -24.41
N THR A 355 -36.16 -5.66 -23.10
CA THR A 355 -37.39 -5.13 -22.45
C THR A 355 -37.38 -3.61 -22.30
N LEU A 356 -36.19 -3.00 -22.11
CA LEU A 356 -36.04 -1.58 -21.79
C LEU A 356 -35.39 -0.77 -22.92
N GLY A 357 -34.90 -1.44 -23.99
CA GLY A 357 -34.14 -0.80 -25.08
C GLY A 357 -32.76 -0.33 -24.65
N SER A 358 -32.21 0.61 -25.42
CA SER A 358 -30.90 1.20 -25.18
C SER A 358 -30.98 2.23 -24.05
N SER A 359 -29.96 2.27 -23.21
CA SER A 359 -29.82 3.28 -22.16
C SER A 359 -28.36 3.78 -22.04
N LEU A 360 -28.23 5.06 -21.72
CA LEU A 360 -26.96 5.74 -21.49
C LEU A 360 -26.85 6.10 -20.01
N TYR A 361 -25.85 5.57 -19.34
CA TYR A 361 -25.48 5.82 -17.95
C TYR A 361 -24.25 6.73 -17.90
N ILE A 362 -24.33 7.86 -17.20
CA ILE A 362 -23.24 8.87 -17.14
C ILE A 362 -23.04 9.28 -15.67
N PRO A 363 -22.27 8.53 -14.87
CA PRO A 363 -22.08 8.86 -13.48
C PRO A 363 -21.14 10.05 -13.29
N TYR A 364 -21.44 10.88 -12.29
CA TYR A 364 -20.63 12.01 -11.86
C TYR A 364 -20.29 11.89 -10.38
N PHE A 365 -19.01 11.74 -10.10
CA PHE A 365 -18.47 11.68 -8.74
C PHE A 365 -18.14 13.08 -8.23
N LYS A 366 -18.56 13.42 -7.03
CA LYS A 366 -18.30 14.70 -6.37
C LYS A 366 -17.71 14.49 -4.99
N THR A 367 -16.50 14.96 -4.76
CA THR A 367 -15.93 15.06 -3.41
C THR A 367 -16.61 16.21 -2.66
N LEU A 368 -17.15 15.93 -1.47
CA LEU A 368 -17.76 16.94 -0.58
C LEU A 368 -16.83 17.33 0.57
N GLY A 369 -15.72 16.60 0.74
CA GLY A 369 -14.71 16.79 1.77
C GLY A 369 -13.69 15.67 1.74
N HIS A 370 -12.81 15.64 2.73
CA HIS A 370 -11.83 14.56 2.87
C HIS A 370 -12.47 13.22 3.25
N ASP A 371 -13.60 13.28 3.96
CA ASP A 371 -14.29 12.18 4.61
C ASP A 371 -15.59 11.77 3.93
N LYS A 372 -16.07 12.51 2.91
CA LYS A 372 -17.38 12.28 2.29
C LYS A 372 -17.39 12.59 0.81
N ASP A 373 -18.25 11.89 0.10
CA ASP A 373 -18.50 12.05 -1.34
C ASP A 373 -19.93 11.73 -1.73
N LEU A 374 -20.29 12.13 -2.93
CA LEU A 374 -21.56 11.89 -3.57
C LEU A 374 -21.31 11.46 -5.01
N THR A 375 -21.85 10.34 -5.42
CA THR A 375 -21.89 9.94 -6.83
C THR A 375 -23.31 10.09 -7.34
N PHE A 376 -23.50 10.97 -8.31
CA PHE A 376 -24.77 11.12 -9.01
C PHE A 376 -24.76 10.23 -10.25
N LYS A 377 -25.76 9.36 -10.40
CA LYS A 377 -25.81 8.26 -11.37
C LYS A 377 -27.05 8.36 -12.26
N PRO A 378 -27.14 9.32 -13.20
CA PRO A 378 -28.28 9.42 -14.11
C PRO A 378 -28.20 8.34 -15.19
N THR A 379 -29.33 7.68 -15.47
CA THR A 379 -29.53 6.78 -16.60
C THR A 379 -30.63 7.30 -17.49
N LEU A 380 -30.33 7.52 -18.75
CA LEU A 380 -31.24 8.00 -19.79
C LEU A 380 -31.61 6.84 -20.71
N PHE A 381 -32.90 6.62 -20.92
CA PHE A 381 -33.39 5.56 -21.81
C PHE A 381 -33.79 6.14 -23.16
N GLU A 382 -33.50 5.42 -24.23
CA GLU A 382 -34.04 5.67 -25.54
C GLU A 382 -35.59 5.51 -25.52
N LYS A 383 -36.32 6.26 -26.38
CA LYS A 383 -37.77 6.14 -26.48
C LYS A 383 -38.19 4.71 -26.83
N LEU A 384 -38.74 4.01 -25.88
CA LEU A 384 -39.33 2.70 -26.11
C LEU A 384 -40.71 2.83 -26.78
N LYS A 385 -40.94 2.09 -27.86
CA LYS A 385 -42.24 2.04 -28.58
C LYS A 385 -43.45 1.74 -27.70
N ARG A 386 -43.26 1.21 -26.50
CA ARG A 386 -44.33 0.87 -25.51
C ARG A 386 -44.51 1.92 -24.39
N LEU A 387 -43.63 2.92 -24.30
CA LEU A 387 -43.64 3.89 -23.22
C LEU A 387 -43.69 5.29 -23.85
N GLU A 388 -44.86 5.89 -23.88
CA GLU A 388 -45.19 7.16 -24.54
C GLU A 388 -44.44 8.37 -23.98
N ARG A 389 -43.63 8.22 -22.92
CA ARG A 389 -42.90 9.30 -22.25
C ARG A 389 -41.42 8.97 -22.09
N GLU A 390 -40.59 10.01 -22.06
CA GLU A 390 -39.16 9.93 -21.77
C GLU A 390 -38.95 9.37 -20.36
N LYS A 391 -38.07 8.35 -20.23
CA LYS A 391 -37.72 7.76 -18.95
C LYS A 391 -36.30 8.03 -18.59
N TYR A 392 -36.11 8.34 -17.34
CA TYR A 392 -34.79 8.46 -16.74
C TYR A 392 -34.84 7.94 -15.31
N ILE A 393 -33.73 7.34 -14.90
CA ILE A 393 -33.46 7.03 -13.50
C ILE A 393 -32.50 8.08 -13.00
N LEU A 394 -32.84 8.70 -11.88
CA LEU A 394 -31.91 9.52 -11.09
C LEU A 394 -31.55 8.73 -9.85
N GLN A 395 -30.29 8.31 -9.77
CA GLN A 395 -29.75 7.59 -8.61
C GLN A 395 -28.60 8.39 -8.03
N SER A 396 -28.42 8.33 -6.72
CA SER A 396 -27.32 9.00 -6.01
C SER A 396 -26.83 8.13 -4.87
N GLU A 397 -25.53 7.96 -4.82
CA GLU A 397 -24.82 7.27 -3.75
C GLU A 397 -24.04 8.28 -2.91
N PHE A 398 -24.29 8.32 -1.62
CA PHE A 398 -23.54 9.15 -0.68
C PHE A 398 -22.75 8.27 0.27
N ARG A 399 -21.48 8.62 0.48
CA ARG A 399 -20.59 7.92 1.41
C ARG A 399 -19.94 8.91 2.38
N LYS A 400 -19.81 8.49 3.63
CA LYS A 400 -19.12 9.24 4.67
C LYS A 400 -18.29 8.29 5.53
N GLN A 401 -17.00 8.57 5.63
CA GLN A 401 -16.08 7.90 6.54
C GLN A 401 -15.90 8.77 7.78
N GLY A 402 -16.36 8.28 8.94
CA GLY A 402 -15.99 8.86 10.23
C GLY A 402 -14.67 8.26 10.73
N LYS A 403 -14.22 8.71 11.89
CA LYS A 403 -13.01 8.14 12.53
C LYS A 403 -13.20 6.65 12.83
N ASP A 404 -14.36 6.29 13.36
CA ASP A 404 -14.69 4.95 13.81
C ASP A 404 -16.05 4.51 13.23
N SER A 405 -16.47 5.08 12.10
CA SER A 405 -17.76 4.76 11.47
C SER A 405 -17.73 4.94 9.97
N PHE A 406 -18.58 4.20 9.28
CA PHE A 406 -18.79 4.30 7.84
C PHE A 406 -20.28 4.34 7.54
N LEU A 407 -20.69 5.29 6.71
CA LEU A 407 -22.06 5.43 6.20
C LEU A 407 -22.03 5.40 4.68
N ILE A 408 -22.85 4.56 4.10
CA ILE A 408 -23.18 4.58 2.68
C ILE A 408 -24.70 4.61 2.51
N THR A 409 -25.20 5.44 1.61
CA THR A 409 -26.60 5.48 1.22
C THR A 409 -26.73 5.49 -0.28
N ASP A 410 -27.71 4.78 -0.80
CA ASP A 410 -28.10 4.81 -2.20
C ASP A 410 -29.58 5.12 -2.32
N PHE A 411 -29.86 6.21 -3.03
CA PHE A 411 -31.24 6.66 -3.32
C PHE A 411 -31.46 6.68 -4.82
N GLY A 412 -32.52 6.03 -5.29
CA GLY A 412 -32.91 6.06 -6.70
C GLY A 412 -34.37 6.42 -6.90
N MET A 413 -34.62 7.16 -7.96
CA MET A 413 -35.96 7.59 -8.37
C MET A 413 -36.14 7.38 -9.88
N LEU A 414 -37.22 6.67 -10.23
CA LEU A 414 -37.74 6.53 -11.59
C LEU A 414 -39.11 7.20 -11.67
N ARG A 415 -39.32 8.12 -12.59
CA ARG A 415 -40.61 8.72 -12.85
C ARG A 415 -41.44 7.92 -13.88
N ASP A 416 -42.77 8.01 -13.77
CA ASP A 416 -43.72 7.48 -14.74
C ASP A 416 -43.52 5.98 -15.06
N TYR A 417 -43.23 5.17 -14.04
CA TYR A 417 -43.21 3.71 -14.17
C TYR A 417 -44.63 3.13 -14.22
N LYS A 418 -44.90 2.34 -15.25
CA LYS A 418 -46.16 1.64 -15.39
C LYS A 418 -45.91 0.14 -15.47
N ARG A 419 -46.44 -0.61 -14.49
CA ARG A 419 -46.48 -2.06 -14.56
C ARG A 419 -47.49 -2.47 -15.64
N SER A 420 -47.28 -3.57 -16.34
CA SER A 420 -48.17 -4.05 -17.42
C SER A 420 -49.63 -4.28 -16.97
N SER A 421 -49.84 -4.56 -15.67
CA SER A 421 -51.15 -4.75 -15.03
C SER A 421 -51.78 -3.48 -14.48
N ASP A 422 -51.05 -2.36 -14.42
CA ASP A 422 -51.50 -1.11 -13.80
C ASP A 422 -52.11 -0.16 -14.82
N ASN A 423 -53.21 0.49 -14.47
CA ASN A 423 -53.86 1.50 -15.31
C ASN A 423 -53.28 2.90 -15.14
N LYS A 424 -52.38 3.11 -14.16
CA LYS A 424 -51.80 4.43 -13.83
C LYS A 424 -50.29 4.36 -13.75
N TYR A 425 -49.64 5.47 -14.19
CA TYR A 425 -48.23 5.68 -13.98
C TYR A 425 -47.95 6.01 -12.50
N LYS A 426 -46.90 5.45 -11.94
CA LYS A 426 -46.46 5.67 -10.54
C LYS A 426 -44.96 5.94 -10.52
N ASN A 427 -44.49 6.70 -9.55
CA ASN A 427 -43.05 6.81 -9.28
C ASN A 427 -42.56 5.54 -8.59
N ALA A 428 -41.38 5.08 -8.95
CA ALA A 428 -40.69 4.00 -8.28
C ALA A 428 -39.40 4.51 -7.68
N ASN A 429 -39.24 4.34 -6.39
CA ASN A 429 -38.09 4.84 -5.63
C ASN A 429 -37.49 3.72 -4.79
N HIS A 430 -36.21 3.81 -4.52
CA HIS A 430 -35.56 3.03 -3.47
C HIS A 430 -34.71 3.92 -2.56
N LEU A 431 -34.52 3.46 -1.34
CA LEU A 431 -33.55 3.99 -0.38
C LEU A 431 -32.89 2.80 0.30
N PHE A 432 -31.57 2.69 0.14
CA PHE A 432 -30.72 1.76 0.84
C PHE A 432 -29.73 2.53 1.69
N LEU A 433 -29.40 1.98 2.85
CA LEU A 433 -28.45 2.59 3.79
C LEU A 433 -27.73 1.49 4.55
N ASP A 434 -26.41 1.61 4.64
CA ASP A 434 -25.57 0.88 5.57
C ASP A 434 -24.76 1.86 6.42
N TYR A 435 -24.86 1.67 7.73
CA TYR A 435 -24.07 2.42 8.72
C TYR A 435 -23.45 1.44 9.70
N ASN A 436 -22.12 1.48 9.81
CA ASN A 436 -21.36 0.70 10.77
C ASN A 436 -20.54 1.65 11.63
N ALA A 437 -20.54 1.44 12.93
CA ALA A 437 -19.79 2.24 13.89
C ALA A 437 -19.19 1.36 14.98
N ASP A 438 -17.88 1.49 15.18
CA ASP A 438 -17.20 0.98 16.36
C ASP A 438 -17.41 1.94 17.52
N LEU A 439 -18.14 1.48 18.55
CA LEU A 439 -18.55 2.29 19.69
C LEU A 439 -17.44 2.44 20.74
N LYS A 440 -16.40 1.59 20.68
CA LYS A 440 -15.28 1.56 21.63
C LYS A 440 -15.73 1.52 23.10
N ILE A 441 -16.71 0.68 23.38
CA ILE A 441 -17.24 0.51 24.74
C ILE A 441 -16.14 -0.06 25.62
N PRO A 442 -15.82 0.56 26.77
CA PRO A 442 -14.80 0.06 27.68
C PRO A 442 -15.05 -1.39 28.10
N ASN A 443 -13.99 -2.18 28.20
CA ASN A 443 -13.95 -3.60 28.55
C ASN A 443 -14.44 -4.58 27.47
N TYR A 444 -14.81 -4.09 26.28
CA TYR A 444 -15.07 -4.94 25.11
C TYR A 444 -13.94 -4.81 24.10
N GLU A 445 -13.55 -5.93 23.50
CA GLU A 445 -12.52 -5.98 22.45
C GLU A 445 -13.09 -5.46 21.12
N ASN A 446 -14.37 -5.76 20.87
CA ASN A 446 -15.12 -5.23 19.76
C ASN A 446 -16.53 -4.79 20.22
N SER A 447 -16.97 -3.64 19.74
CA SER A 447 -18.29 -3.09 20.03
C SER A 447 -18.82 -2.37 18.80
N GLU A 448 -19.65 -3.06 18.03
CA GLU A 448 -20.13 -2.57 16.73
C GLU A 448 -21.63 -2.32 16.75
N LEU A 449 -22.03 -1.15 16.27
CA LEU A 449 -23.41 -0.82 15.93
C LEU A 449 -23.53 -0.85 14.41
N SER A 450 -24.38 -1.74 13.88
CA SER A 450 -24.72 -1.79 12.47
C SER A 450 -26.18 -1.43 12.23
N VAL A 451 -26.43 -0.61 11.22
CA VAL A 451 -27.75 -0.24 10.74
C VAL A 451 -27.81 -0.50 9.25
N HIS A 452 -28.64 -1.44 8.86
CA HIS A 452 -28.93 -1.74 7.48
C HIS A 452 -30.39 -1.42 7.19
N PHE A 453 -30.66 -0.66 6.13
CA PHE A 453 -32.01 -0.27 5.76
C PHE A 453 -32.23 -0.42 4.27
N GLU A 454 -33.30 -1.13 3.91
CA GLU A 454 -33.73 -1.31 2.53
C GLU A 454 -35.24 -0.99 2.41
N LYS A 455 -35.58 -0.10 1.48
CA LYS A 455 -36.95 0.24 1.16
C LYS A 455 -37.13 0.51 -0.32
N VAL A 456 -38.21 -0.05 -0.89
CA VAL A 456 -38.65 0.26 -2.24
C VAL A 456 -40.13 0.62 -2.24
N THR A 457 -40.57 1.42 -3.19
CA THR A 457 -41.98 1.83 -3.34
C THR A 457 -42.73 1.01 -4.37
N ASN A 458 -42.04 0.15 -5.14
CA ASN A 458 -42.65 -0.66 -6.19
C ASN A 458 -42.01 -2.05 -6.23
N ASP A 459 -42.84 -3.08 -6.22
CA ASP A 459 -42.45 -4.48 -6.05
C ASP A 459 -41.65 -5.08 -7.19
N THR A 460 -41.77 -4.53 -8.40
CA THR A 460 -41.09 -5.04 -9.60
C THR A 460 -39.92 -4.15 -10.07
N TYR A 461 -39.79 -2.96 -9.48
CA TYR A 461 -38.80 -1.96 -9.87
C TYR A 461 -37.38 -2.51 -9.90
N LEU A 462 -36.93 -3.13 -8.83
CA LEU A 462 -35.56 -3.65 -8.74
C LEU A 462 -35.28 -4.76 -9.75
N LYS A 463 -36.26 -5.68 -9.93
CA LYS A 463 -36.15 -6.81 -10.89
C LYS A 463 -36.04 -6.34 -12.33
N VAL A 464 -36.81 -5.29 -12.67
CA VAL A 464 -36.88 -4.76 -14.05
C VAL A 464 -35.64 -3.95 -14.38
N PHE A 465 -35.11 -3.14 -13.43
CA PHE A 465 -34.05 -2.19 -13.67
C PHE A 465 -32.70 -2.61 -13.06
N GLN A 466 -32.54 -3.85 -12.60
CA GLN A 466 -31.34 -4.33 -11.91
C GLN A 466 -30.03 -3.98 -12.64
N ASN A 467 -29.97 -4.20 -13.97
CA ASN A 467 -28.77 -3.95 -14.79
C ASN A 467 -28.47 -2.45 -14.99
N ASN A 468 -29.43 -1.57 -14.69
CA ASN A 468 -29.26 -0.14 -14.76
C ASN A 468 -29.00 0.51 -13.39
N LEU A 469 -29.40 -0.16 -12.30
CA LEU A 469 -29.24 0.30 -10.93
C LEU A 469 -27.95 -0.23 -10.28
N PHE A 470 -27.57 -1.45 -10.64
CA PHE A 470 -26.46 -2.15 -10.00
C PHE A 470 -25.44 -2.62 -11.03
N ASP A 471 -24.33 -1.91 -11.11
CA ASP A 471 -23.16 -2.32 -11.89
C ASP A 471 -22.21 -3.19 -11.04
N THR A 472 -21.11 -3.62 -11.64
CA THR A 472 -20.06 -4.42 -10.96
C THR A 472 -19.38 -3.68 -9.81
N HIS A 473 -19.45 -2.34 -9.80
CA HIS A 473 -18.81 -1.49 -8.80
C HIS A 473 -19.78 -0.94 -7.75
N THR A 474 -21.08 -1.28 -7.84
CA THR A 474 -22.07 -0.87 -6.86
C THR A 474 -21.82 -1.56 -5.52
N LEU A 475 -21.47 -0.78 -4.51
CA LEU A 475 -21.13 -1.28 -3.17
C LEU A 475 -22.39 -1.66 -2.38
N LEU A 476 -23.46 -0.88 -2.50
CA LEU A 476 -24.69 -1.06 -1.75
C LEU A 476 -25.82 -1.54 -2.70
N LYS A 477 -26.16 -2.80 -2.55
CA LYS A 477 -27.23 -3.44 -3.31
C LYS A 477 -27.97 -4.47 -2.44
N PRO A 478 -29.28 -4.66 -2.63
CA PRO A 478 -30.02 -5.62 -1.84
C PRO A 478 -29.56 -7.05 -2.11
N GLY A 479 -29.53 -7.87 -1.08
CA GLY A 479 -29.19 -9.29 -1.19
C GLY A 479 -30.23 -10.10 -1.96
N ASN A 480 -31.51 -9.63 -2.01
CA ASN A 480 -32.58 -10.24 -2.75
C ASN A 480 -33.50 -9.18 -3.40
N LEU A 481 -33.76 -9.30 -4.69
CA LEU A 481 -34.62 -8.36 -5.43
C LEU A 481 -36.11 -8.54 -5.17
N GLY A 482 -36.51 -9.59 -4.48
CA GLY A 482 -37.90 -9.91 -4.13
C GLY A 482 -38.27 -9.67 -2.66
N SER A 483 -37.29 -9.40 -1.82
CA SER A 483 -37.46 -9.10 -0.40
C SER A 483 -36.46 -8.08 0.09
N MET A 484 -36.91 -7.17 0.94
CA MET A 484 -36.09 -6.14 1.58
C MET A 484 -35.89 -6.51 3.04
N ARG A 485 -34.63 -6.33 3.52
CA ARG A 485 -34.29 -6.57 4.91
C ARG A 485 -33.79 -5.27 5.52
N SER A 486 -34.33 -4.91 6.67
CA SER A 486 -33.80 -3.79 7.47
C SER A 486 -33.51 -4.27 8.88
N ASN A 487 -32.34 -3.96 9.40
CA ASN A 487 -31.97 -4.32 10.76
C ASN A 487 -31.14 -3.24 11.45
N ILE A 488 -31.26 -3.20 12.77
CA ILE A 488 -30.35 -2.49 13.67
C ILE A 488 -29.79 -3.55 14.61
N GLU A 489 -28.50 -3.64 14.69
CA GLU A 489 -27.81 -4.65 15.48
C GLU A 489 -26.67 -4.03 16.29
N LEU A 490 -26.60 -4.39 17.54
CA LEU A 490 -25.48 -4.10 18.44
C LEU A 490 -24.74 -5.42 18.72
N TYR A 491 -23.49 -5.45 18.36
CA TYR A 491 -22.57 -6.56 18.61
C TYR A 491 -21.53 -6.14 19.64
N LEU A 492 -21.37 -6.94 20.69
CA LEU A 492 -20.39 -6.73 21.76
C LEU A 492 -19.60 -8.01 21.96
N ASP A 493 -18.29 -7.91 21.84
CA ASP A 493 -17.37 -9.02 21.99
C ASP A 493 -16.34 -8.76 23.09
N GLN A 494 -16.14 -9.75 23.92
CA GLN A 494 -15.17 -9.78 24.99
C GLN A 494 -14.55 -11.18 25.00
N LYS A 495 -13.33 -11.33 25.48
CA LYS A 495 -12.57 -12.58 25.52
C LYS A 495 -13.37 -13.83 25.85
N ASP A 496 -14.30 -13.71 26.82
CA ASP A 496 -15.08 -14.84 27.32
C ASP A 496 -16.58 -14.71 27.00
N GLN A 497 -17.04 -13.66 26.35
CA GLN A 497 -18.43 -13.36 26.18
C GLN A 497 -18.68 -12.65 24.86
N ASN A 498 -19.73 -13.10 24.17
CA ASN A 498 -20.23 -12.50 22.96
C ASN A 498 -21.72 -12.18 23.15
N PHE A 499 -22.14 -10.96 22.87
CA PHE A 499 -23.52 -10.53 22.98
C PHE A 499 -23.95 -9.77 21.72
N THR A 500 -25.04 -10.23 21.14
CA THR A 500 -25.68 -9.58 19.98
C THR A 500 -27.11 -9.27 20.33
N THR A 501 -27.58 -8.07 20.00
CA THR A 501 -29.00 -7.72 20.12
C THR A 501 -29.44 -6.79 19.01
N GLY A 502 -30.70 -6.88 18.63
CA GLY A 502 -31.17 -6.03 17.55
C GLY A 502 -32.65 -6.18 17.26
N ILE A 503 -33.02 -5.53 16.16
CA ILE A 503 -34.35 -5.61 15.55
C ILE A 503 -34.21 -5.88 14.06
N THR A 504 -35.08 -6.69 13.48
CA THR A 504 -35.07 -6.98 12.04
C THR A 504 -36.50 -6.86 11.48
N ILE A 505 -36.60 -6.26 10.32
CA ILE A 505 -37.84 -6.16 9.54
C ILE A 505 -37.56 -6.74 8.16
N ASN A 506 -38.31 -7.76 7.77
CA ASN A 506 -38.28 -8.34 6.44
C ASN A 506 -39.55 -7.99 5.70
N GLU A 507 -39.41 -7.41 4.49
CA GLU A 507 -40.53 -7.09 3.60
C GLU A 507 -40.50 -7.99 2.38
N ASN A 508 -41.53 -8.80 2.18
CA ASN A 508 -41.72 -9.60 0.97
C ASN A 508 -42.50 -8.79 -0.07
N LEU A 509 -41.84 -8.38 -1.15
CA LEU A 509 -42.43 -7.52 -2.17
C LEU A 509 -43.54 -8.19 -2.95
N GLY A 510 -43.58 -9.53 -3.04
CA GLY A 510 -44.65 -10.30 -3.69
C GLY A 510 -45.78 -10.72 -2.77
N GLY A 511 -45.66 -10.45 -1.46
CA GLY A 511 -46.61 -10.85 -0.46
C GLY A 511 -47.91 -10.06 -0.50
N LYS A 512 -49.01 -10.68 -0.05
CA LYS A 512 -50.26 -9.96 0.24
C LYS A 512 -50.01 -8.96 1.36
N ASN A 513 -50.90 -7.97 1.51
CA ASN A 513 -50.70 -6.91 2.52
C ASN A 513 -50.53 -7.46 3.95
N SER A 514 -51.24 -8.52 4.32
CA SER A 514 -51.10 -9.19 5.61
C SER A 514 -49.75 -9.90 5.80
N ASP A 515 -49.21 -10.46 4.73
CA ASP A 515 -48.04 -11.35 4.75
C ASP A 515 -46.75 -10.62 4.27
N ARG A 516 -46.87 -9.33 3.98
CA ARG A 516 -45.82 -8.53 3.41
C ARG A 516 -44.66 -8.30 4.39
N TYR A 517 -44.97 -8.05 5.64
CA TYR A 517 -43.97 -7.69 6.66
C TYR A 517 -43.87 -8.79 7.72
N GLN A 518 -42.61 -9.11 8.05
CA GLN A 518 -42.23 -9.95 9.18
C GLN A 518 -41.27 -9.19 10.06
N TYR A 519 -41.53 -9.16 11.35
CA TYR A 519 -40.77 -8.41 12.34
C TYR A 519 -40.16 -9.35 13.35
N THR A 520 -38.91 -9.10 13.73
CA THR A 520 -38.26 -9.68 14.90
C THR A 520 -37.89 -8.53 15.83
N LEU A 521 -38.62 -8.34 16.95
CA LEU A 521 -38.65 -7.13 17.78
C LEU A 521 -38.74 -7.43 19.26
N PRO A 522 -37.65 -7.38 20.04
CA PRO A 522 -36.24 -7.52 19.66
C PRO A 522 -35.83 -9.01 19.53
N TYR A 523 -34.57 -9.20 19.15
CA TYR A 523 -33.88 -10.45 19.39
C TYR A 523 -32.58 -10.18 20.17
N TYR A 524 -32.08 -11.22 20.84
CA TYR A 524 -30.74 -11.23 21.44
C TYR A 524 -30.10 -12.61 21.37
N SER A 525 -28.79 -12.64 21.41
CA SER A 525 -27.94 -13.81 21.54
C SER A 525 -26.78 -13.50 22.47
N LEU A 526 -26.63 -14.30 23.52
CA LEU A 526 -25.54 -14.24 24.46
C LEU A 526 -24.83 -15.60 24.48
N SER A 527 -23.53 -15.60 24.28
CA SER A 527 -22.65 -16.74 24.49
C SER A 527 -21.57 -16.39 25.50
N LYS A 528 -21.35 -17.19 26.48
CA LYS A 528 -20.37 -16.96 27.53
C LYS A 528 -19.62 -18.24 27.92
N ASN A 529 -18.28 -18.16 27.84
CA ASN A 529 -17.45 -19.20 28.38
C ASN A 529 -17.31 -18.99 29.90
N LEU A 530 -17.78 -19.98 30.67
CA LEU A 530 -17.76 -19.95 32.13
C LEU A 530 -16.55 -20.63 32.73
N THR A 531 -15.68 -21.22 31.90
CA THR A 531 -14.51 -22.01 32.39
C THR A 531 -13.55 -21.16 33.19
N SER A 532 -13.36 -19.89 32.79
CA SER A 532 -12.45 -18.94 33.47
C SER A 532 -12.96 -18.45 34.84
N ILE A 533 -14.25 -18.62 35.15
CA ILE A 533 -14.85 -18.15 36.40
C ILE A 533 -14.73 -19.22 37.52
N LEU A 534 -14.43 -20.44 37.14
CA LEU A 534 -14.33 -21.56 38.07
C LEU A 534 -12.91 -21.65 38.66
N PRO A 535 -12.77 -22.05 39.96
CA PRO A 535 -11.46 -22.17 40.56
C PRO A 535 -10.57 -23.19 39.85
N ASP A 536 -9.33 -22.82 39.55
CA ASP A 536 -8.37 -23.60 38.73
C ASP A 536 -8.15 -25.05 39.15
N ASN A 537 -8.46 -25.40 40.39
CA ASN A 537 -8.13 -26.73 40.97
C ASN A 537 -9.30 -27.73 41.01
N THR A 538 -10.52 -27.33 40.55
CA THR A 538 -11.71 -28.17 40.77
C THR A 538 -12.48 -28.49 39.48
N PHE A 539 -12.14 -27.85 38.38
CA PHE A 539 -12.89 -28.00 37.14
C PHE A 539 -11.96 -28.23 35.94
N PHE A 540 -12.05 -29.41 35.38
CA PHE A 540 -11.30 -29.80 34.18
C PHE A 540 -12.26 -29.86 32.98
N GLY A 541 -12.04 -29.07 31.95
CA GLY A 541 -12.83 -29.05 30.74
C GLY A 541 -13.36 -27.67 30.37
N SER A 542 -14.31 -27.58 29.49
CA SER A 542 -14.98 -26.33 29.06
C SER A 542 -16.43 -26.30 29.49
N LEU A 543 -16.87 -25.14 29.99
CA LEU A 543 -18.26 -24.90 30.35
C LEU A 543 -18.73 -23.66 29.57
N ASN A 544 -19.69 -23.83 28.66
CA ASN A 544 -20.25 -22.78 27.86
C ASN A 544 -21.73 -22.57 28.18
N PHE A 545 -22.11 -21.32 28.38
CA PHE A 545 -23.50 -20.92 28.53
C PHE A 545 -23.92 -20.13 27.32
N SER A 546 -25.08 -20.44 26.76
CA SER A 546 -25.72 -19.61 25.75
C SER A 546 -27.17 -19.30 26.09
N SER A 547 -27.60 -18.11 25.73
CA SER A 547 -28.97 -17.65 25.87
C SER A 547 -29.37 -16.87 24.63
N SER A 548 -30.51 -17.22 24.03
CA SER A 548 -31.04 -16.48 22.89
C SER A 548 -32.53 -16.26 23.04
N GLY A 549 -33.01 -15.13 22.56
CA GLY A 549 -34.42 -14.82 22.58
C GLY A 549 -34.86 -13.98 21.41
N SER A 550 -36.12 -14.16 20.99
CA SER A 550 -36.71 -13.38 19.92
C SER A 550 -38.22 -13.26 20.05
N ASN A 551 -38.74 -12.12 19.59
CA ASN A 551 -40.17 -11.90 19.38
C ASN A 551 -40.45 -11.78 17.88
N ASN A 552 -41.05 -12.78 17.30
CA ASN A 552 -41.35 -12.86 15.86
C ASN A 552 -42.82 -12.56 15.61
N LEU A 553 -43.12 -11.47 14.90
CA LEU A 553 -44.44 -11.09 14.47
C LEU A 553 -44.58 -11.28 12.96
N LYS A 554 -45.48 -12.18 12.53
CA LYS A 554 -45.78 -12.47 11.13
C LYS A 554 -47.25 -12.16 10.84
N ASN A 555 -47.56 -11.86 9.58
CA ASN A 555 -48.93 -11.71 9.10
C ASN A 555 -49.79 -10.76 9.97
N THR A 556 -49.14 -9.73 10.57
CA THR A 556 -49.71 -8.70 11.44
C THR A 556 -50.32 -9.17 12.77
N ASN A 557 -50.56 -10.48 12.96
CA ASN A 557 -51.25 -11.00 14.18
C ASN A 557 -50.68 -12.32 14.71
N ASN A 558 -49.72 -12.95 14.05
CA ASN A 558 -49.09 -14.18 14.52
C ASN A 558 -47.81 -13.79 15.28
N LEU A 559 -47.85 -13.85 16.59
CA LEU A 559 -46.72 -13.53 17.44
C LEU A 559 -46.17 -14.83 18.07
N VAL A 560 -44.88 -15.01 17.97
CA VAL A 560 -44.13 -16.08 18.65
C VAL A 560 -42.98 -15.47 19.43
N SER A 561 -42.98 -15.62 20.74
CA SER A 561 -41.90 -15.20 21.64
C SER A 561 -41.21 -16.44 22.17
N GLN A 562 -39.89 -16.48 22.03
CA GLN A 562 -39.06 -17.61 22.41
C GLN A 562 -37.85 -17.14 23.21
N ILE A 563 -37.45 -17.90 24.24
CA ILE A 563 -36.22 -17.78 24.97
C ILE A 563 -35.63 -19.16 25.14
N ASN A 564 -34.43 -19.36 24.62
CA ASN A 564 -33.69 -20.62 24.73
C ASN A 564 -32.41 -20.38 25.53
N ASN A 565 -32.22 -21.20 26.57
CA ASN A 565 -30.98 -21.18 27.36
C ASN A 565 -30.34 -22.56 27.23
N SER A 566 -29.03 -22.60 27.08
CA SER A 566 -28.28 -23.86 27.10
C SER A 566 -27.02 -23.75 27.91
N LEU A 567 -26.62 -24.86 28.52
CA LEU A 567 -25.39 -25.05 29.25
C LEU A 567 -24.73 -26.32 28.70
N GLU A 568 -23.55 -26.16 28.14
CA GLU A 568 -22.73 -27.24 27.60
C GLU A 568 -21.46 -27.40 28.38
N TYR A 569 -21.27 -28.58 28.91
CA TYR A 569 -20.02 -29.00 29.53
C TYR A 569 -19.34 -30.05 28.65
N SER A 570 -18.06 -29.84 28.34
CA SER A 570 -17.19 -30.82 27.67
C SER A 570 -15.99 -31.13 28.56
N SER A 571 -15.83 -32.39 28.95
CA SER A 571 -14.67 -32.81 29.72
C SER A 571 -13.41 -32.80 28.85
N PRO A 572 -12.22 -32.68 29.46
CA PRO A 572 -10.98 -33.05 28.79
C PRO A 572 -10.95 -34.55 28.48
N ASP A 573 -10.02 -34.96 27.66
CA ASP A 573 -9.75 -36.37 27.43
C ASP A 573 -9.06 -37.02 28.64
N PHE A 574 -9.69 -38.00 29.22
CA PHE A 574 -9.11 -38.83 30.28
C PHE A 574 -8.46 -40.07 29.67
N ILE A 575 -7.17 -40.17 29.75
CA ILE A 575 -6.43 -41.35 29.25
C ILE A 575 -6.18 -42.30 30.39
N SER A 576 -6.70 -43.52 30.27
CA SER A 576 -6.46 -44.58 31.25
C SER A 576 -5.03 -45.12 31.12
N ASN A 577 -4.56 -45.86 32.17
CA ASN A 577 -3.23 -46.50 32.14
C ASN A 577 -3.05 -47.49 30.97
N LEU A 578 -4.14 -47.98 30.38
CA LEU A 578 -4.15 -48.85 29.21
C LEU A 578 -4.14 -48.08 27.87
N GLY A 579 -4.13 -46.73 27.90
CA GLY A 579 -4.18 -45.89 26.69
C GLY A 579 -5.58 -45.67 26.13
N ILE A 580 -6.64 -46.03 26.87
CA ILE A 580 -8.01 -45.75 26.45
C ILE A 580 -8.31 -44.28 26.74
N LYS A 581 -8.70 -43.56 25.71
CA LYS A 581 -9.09 -42.18 25.75
C LYS A 581 -10.60 -42.07 25.96
N ASN A 582 -11.01 -41.35 26.99
CA ASN A 582 -12.41 -41.18 27.36
C ASN A 582 -12.73 -39.72 27.53
N ASN A 583 -13.94 -39.30 27.13
CA ASN A 583 -14.48 -38.01 27.47
C ASN A 583 -16.00 -38.08 27.63
N PHE A 584 -16.56 -37.05 28.26
CA PHE A 584 -17.99 -36.93 28.38
C PHE A 584 -18.46 -35.51 28.16
N ASN A 585 -19.64 -35.36 27.60
CA ASN A 585 -20.33 -34.10 27.37
C ASN A 585 -21.68 -34.11 28.06
N LEU A 586 -22.02 -33.04 28.70
CA LEU A 586 -23.35 -32.77 29.24
C LEU A 586 -23.90 -31.54 28.57
N TYR A 587 -25.11 -31.67 28.03
CA TYR A 587 -25.85 -30.56 27.43
C TYR A 587 -27.21 -30.43 28.15
N LEU A 588 -27.48 -29.24 28.67
CA LEU A 588 -28.73 -28.88 29.29
C LEU A 588 -29.36 -27.74 28.48
N GLN A 589 -30.64 -27.85 28.16
CA GLN A 589 -31.37 -26.81 27.47
C GLN A 589 -32.71 -26.56 28.18
N ASN A 590 -33.06 -25.29 28.27
CA ASN A 590 -34.37 -24.82 28.65
C ASN A 590 -34.96 -23.96 27.51
N SER A 591 -36.10 -24.31 27.00
CA SER A 591 -36.84 -23.59 25.96
C SER A 591 -38.14 -23.07 26.51
N ASN A 592 -38.36 -21.78 26.42
CA ASN A 592 -39.56 -21.11 26.88
C ASN A 592 -40.25 -20.46 25.70
N ASN A 593 -41.50 -20.83 25.43
CA ASN A 593 -42.24 -20.38 24.27
C ASN A 593 -43.64 -19.88 24.67
N ILE A 594 -44.10 -18.85 24.02
CA ILE A 594 -45.49 -18.39 24.05
C ILE A 594 -45.84 -17.84 22.68
N ALA A 595 -47.04 -18.16 22.20
CA ALA A 595 -47.46 -17.69 20.89
C ALA A 595 -48.91 -17.23 20.89
N LYS A 596 -49.25 -16.39 19.90
CA LYS A 596 -50.59 -15.98 19.60
C LYS A 596 -50.85 -16.27 18.12
N ASN A 597 -51.96 -16.98 17.84
CA ASN A 597 -52.36 -17.36 16.48
C ASN A 597 -51.29 -18.14 15.70
N ASP A 598 -50.56 -19.01 16.39
CA ASP A 598 -49.53 -19.86 15.77
C ASP A 598 -50.04 -21.33 15.74
N ALA A 599 -49.64 -22.10 14.72
CA ALA A 599 -50.02 -23.48 14.57
C ALA A 599 -49.19 -24.46 15.40
N THR A 600 -47.96 -24.05 15.72
CA THR A 600 -46.96 -24.90 16.38
C THR A 600 -46.94 -24.68 17.90
N TYR A 601 -47.04 -23.41 18.34
CA TYR A 601 -46.92 -23.02 19.72
C TYR A 601 -48.26 -22.60 20.34
N ASN A 602 -48.45 -22.93 21.61
CA ASN A 602 -49.66 -22.60 22.34
C ASN A 602 -49.70 -21.15 22.81
N SER A 603 -50.92 -20.67 23.10
CA SER A 603 -51.13 -19.32 23.66
C SER A 603 -50.83 -19.25 25.17
N ARG A 604 -50.54 -20.37 25.82
CA ARG A 604 -50.06 -20.44 27.21
C ARG A 604 -48.57 -20.62 27.21
N PRO A 605 -47.83 -20.07 28.20
CA PRO A 605 -46.39 -20.29 28.33
C PRO A 605 -46.09 -21.80 28.36
N GLN A 606 -45.17 -22.22 27.52
CA GLN A 606 -44.61 -23.57 27.48
C GLN A 606 -43.20 -23.50 27.94
N ILE A 607 -42.83 -24.39 28.85
CA ILE A 607 -41.48 -24.50 29.42
C ILE A 607 -41.04 -25.94 29.18
N ASP A 608 -40.07 -26.09 28.28
CA ASP A 608 -39.52 -27.38 27.91
C ASP A 608 -38.04 -27.45 28.36
N GLY A 609 -37.71 -28.56 29.02
CA GLY A 609 -36.34 -28.85 29.43
C GLY A 609 -35.81 -30.10 28.73
N MET A 610 -34.59 -30.07 28.29
CA MET A 610 -33.92 -31.20 27.69
C MET A 610 -32.53 -31.38 28.32
N SER A 611 -32.12 -32.61 28.47
CA SER A 611 -30.76 -32.94 28.89
C SER A 611 -30.18 -34.04 28.01
N MET A 612 -28.96 -33.88 27.59
CA MET A 612 -28.22 -34.88 26.82
C MET A 612 -26.89 -35.19 27.54
N VAL A 613 -26.68 -36.47 27.75
CA VAL A 613 -25.38 -36.97 28.25
C VAL A 613 -24.76 -37.82 27.15
N LYS A 614 -23.50 -37.58 26.90
CA LYS A 614 -22.72 -38.37 25.95
C LYS A 614 -21.42 -38.79 26.61
N PHE A 615 -21.07 -40.05 26.47
CA PHE A 615 -19.78 -40.60 26.90
C PHE A 615 -19.11 -41.25 25.68
N ASP A 616 -17.91 -40.81 25.36
CA ASP A 616 -17.08 -41.37 24.30
C ASP A 616 -15.87 -42.08 24.87
N SER A 617 -15.57 -43.26 24.33
CA SER A 617 -14.39 -44.02 24.63
C SER A 617 -13.73 -44.49 23.31
N SER A 618 -12.43 -44.28 23.19
CA SER A 618 -11.68 -44.71 22.00
C SER A 618 -10.31 -45.31 22.45
N PHE A 619 -9.84 -46.29 21.69
CA PHE A 619 -8.59 -46.96 21.96
C PHE A 619 -7.66 -46.92 20.73
N PRO A 620 -6.91 -45.85 20.50
CA PRO A 620 -6.02 -45.73 19.36
C PRO A 620 -4.80 -46.65 19.57
N LEU A 621 -4.68 -47.64 18.69
CA LEU A 621 -3.54 -48.56 18.60
C LEU A 621 -2.67 -48.12 17.44
N ILE A 622 -1.45 -47.70 17.72
CA ILE A 622 -0.53 -47.15 16.71
C ILE A 622 0.66 -48.09 16.51
N LYS A 623 0.94 -48.42 15.25
CA LYS A 623 2.13 -49.13 14.82
C LYS A 623 3.00 -48.15 14.05
N TYR A 624 4.21 -47.93 14.57
CA TYR A 624 5.20 -47.08 13.92
C TYR A 624 6.11 -47.90 13.00
N ASN A 625 6.20 -47.51 11.75
CA ASN A 625 7.15 -48.03 10.76
C ASN A 625 8.09 -46.87 10.34
N ASN A 626 9.18 -47.18 9.64
CA ASN A 626 10.19 -46.17 9.25
C ASN A 626 9.62 -45.01 8.40
N ASN A 627 8.65 -45.28 7.53
CA ASN A 627 8.09 -44.31 6.59
C ASN A 627 6.55 -44.18 6.69
N SER A 628 5.93 -44.80 7.69
CA SER A 628 4.47 -44.73 7.82
C SER A 628 4.03 -45.03 9.25
N ASN A 629 2.87 -44.52 9.64
CA ASN A 629 2.15 -44.89 10.84
C ASN A 629 0.84 -45.56 10.44
N GLU A 630 0.54 -46.67 11.13
CA GLU A 630 -0.74 -47.35 11.00
C GLU A 630 -1.51 -47.18 12.31
N THR A 631 -2.72 -46.68 12.27
CA THR A 631 -3.55 -46.48 13.46
C THR A 631 -4.86 -47.22 13.32
N ILE A 632 -5.19 -48.06 14.27
CA ILE A 632 -6.51 -48.69 14.43
C ILE A 632 -7.16 -48.08 15.65
N THR A 633 -8.36 -47.51 15.50
CA THR A 633 -9.09 -46.83 16.58
C THR A 633 -10.49 -47.43 16.75
N PRO A 634 -10.68 -48.47 17.58
CA PRO A 634 -12.00 -48.82 18.07
C PRO A 634 -12.59 -47.67 18.88
N ARG A 635 -13.87 -47.40 18.68
CA ARG A 635 -14.60 -46.31 19.35
C ARG A 635 -15.98 -46.73 19.78
N VAL A 636 -16.37 -46.34 21.00
CA VAL A 636 -17.69 -46.56 21.55
C VAL A 636 -18.23 -45.24 22.07
N SER A 637 -19.46 -44.90 21.74
CA SER A 637 -20.15 -43.73 22.28
C SER A 637 -21.50 -44.11 22.84
N PHE A 638 -21.70 -43.81 24.10
CA PHE A 638 -23.03 -43.89 24.73
C PHE A 638 -23.66 -42.52 24.78
N ARG A 639 -24.93 -42.46 24.46
CA ARG A 639 -25.71 -41.23 24.45
C ARG A 639 -27.09 -41.48 25.08
N ALA A 640 -27.53 -40.51 25.88
CA ALA A 640 -28.86 -40.57 26.52
C ALA A 640 -29.49 -39.15 26.58
N ASN A 641 -30.73 -39.07 26.13
CA ASN A 641 -31.61 -37.93 26.37
C ASN A 641 -32.78 -38.45 27.22
N PRO A 642 -32.74 -38.35 28.53
CA PRO A 642 -33.75 -38.90 29.41
C PRO A 642 -35.11 -38.13 29.36
N GLY A 643 -35.06 -36.86 28.88
CA GLY A 643 -36.30 -36.05 28.80
C GLY A 643 -37.29 -36.48 27.74
N ASN A 644 -36.82 -37.25 26.77
CA ASN A 644 -37.62 -37.72 25.61
C ASN A 644 -38.38 -36.60 24.87
N ASN A 645 -37.89 -35.35 24.97
CA ASN A 645 -38.56 -34.19 24.39
C ASN A 645 -37.86 -33.89 23.05
N MET A 646 -38.40 -34.41 22.00
CA MET A 646 -38.01 -34.15 20.62
C MET A 646 -39.23 -33.81 19.78
N ASN A 647 -39.12 -32.79 18.96
CA ASN A 647 -40.15 -32.50 17.96
C ASN A 647 -40.15 -33.58 16.87
N ASP A 648 -41.27 -33.71 16.18
CA ASP A 648 -41.38 -34.66 15.06
C ASP A 648 -40.56 -34.18 13.86
N HIS A 649 -39.44 -34.86 13.63
CA HIS A 649 -38.57 -34.69 12.49
C HIS A 649 -38.57 -35.87 11.51
N SER A 650 -39.55 -36.77 11.63
CA SER A 650 -39.63 -38.04 10.87
C SER A 650 -39.53 -37.85 9.35
N SER A 651 -40.04 -36.73 8.84
CA SER A 651 -40.01 -36.34 7.41
C SER A 651 -38.70 -35.58 6.99
N SER A 652 -37.80 -35.29 7.91
CA SER A 652 -36.57 -34.61 7.59
C SER A 652 -35.61 -35.51 6.77
N SER A 653 -34.85 -34.91 5.87
CA SER A 653 -33.83 -35.58 5.07
C SER A 653 -32.48 -35.71 5.81
N ALA A 654 -32.38 -35.37 7.09
CA ALA A 654 -31.15 -35.49 7.85
C ALA A 654 -30.62 -36.94 7.83
N SER A 655 -29.35 -37.08 7.45
CA SER A 655 -28.68 -38.37 7.27
C SER A 655 -27.47 -38.48 8.21
N ILE A 656 -27.05 -39.71 8.45
CA ILE A 656 -25.89 -40.05 9.27
C ILE A 656 -24.83 -40.71 8.40
N GLY A 657 -23.56 -40.36 8.66
CA GLY A 657 -22.39 -41.01 8.10
C GLY A 657 -21.28 -41.12 9.15
N THR A 658 -20.15 -41.65 8.77
CA THR A 658 -18.98 -41.80 9.66
C THR A 658 -18.48 -40.45 10.22
N GLY A 659 -18.60 -39.36 9.44
CA GLY A 659 -18.14 -38.02 9.82
C GLY A 659 -18.98 -37.37 10.92
N ASN A 660 -20.24 -37.72 11.10
CA ASN A 660 -21.13 -37.08 12.10
C ASN A 660 -21.70 -38.04 13.16
N VAL A 661 -21.63 -39.35 12.97
CA VAL A 661 -22.28 -40.36 13.85
C VAL A 661 -21.86 -40.24 15.33
N PHE A 662 -20.67 -39.73 15.61
CA PHE A 662 -20.15 -39.52 16.95
C PHE A 662 -20.33 -38.08 17.48
N ASN A 663 -20.87 -37.15 16.68
CA ASN A 663 -21.09 -35.77 17.13
C ASN A 663 -22.21 -35.69 18.19
N LEU A 664 -22.19 -34.69 19.07
CA LEU A 664 -23.20 -34.46 20.08
C LEU A 664 -24.57 -34.23 19.42
N ASN A 665 -24.66 -33.33 18.44
CA ASN A 665 -25.82 -33.15 17.56
C ASN A 665 -25.51 -33.79 16.20
N ARG A 666 -25.62 -35.13 16.10
CA ARG A 666 -25.28 -35.88 14.89
C ARG A 666 -26.28 -35.75 13.76
N LEU A 667 -27.54 -35.40 14.08
CA LEU A 667 -28.61 -35.17 13.10
C LEU A 667 -28.59 -33.75 12.56
N GLY A 668 -27.87 -32.82 13.20
CA GLY A 668 -27.83 -31.41 12.77
C GLY A 668 -29.14 -30.66 12.89
N LEU A 669 -30.06 -31.14 13.74
CA LEU A 669 -31.36 -30.53 13.95
C LEU A 669 -31.20 -29.21 14.68
N SER A 670 -31.91 -28.17 14.21
CA SER A 670 -31.87 -26.86 14.82
C SER A 670 -32.65 -26.83 16.13
N GLY A 671 -31.95 -26.56 17.24
CA GLY A 671 -32.58 -26.41 18.56
C GLY A 671 -33.13 -27.71 19.17
N ASP A 672 -32.83 -28.85 18.58
CA ASP A 672 -33.37 -30.16 19.00
C ASP A 672 -32.26 -31.23 19.02
N TYR A 673 -32.47 -32.26 19.83
CA TYR A 673 -31.54 -33.39 19.96
C TYR A 673 -32.33 -34.69 19.96
N GLU A 674 -31.72 -35.77 19.46
CA GLU A 674 -32.39 -37.08 19.40
C GLU A 674 -32.84 -37.56 20.79
N ALA A 675 -34.05 -38.07 20.85
CA ALA A 675 -34.64 -38.64 22.05
C ALA A 675 -34.09 -40.05 22.35
N GLY A 676 -34.24 -40.52 23.61
CA GLY A 676 -33.96 -41.88 24.05
C GLY A 676 -32.47 -42.15 24.27
N ARG A 677 -32.09 -43.42 24.21
CA ARG A 677 -30.72 -43.92 24.49
C ARG A 677 -30.16 -44.62 23.26
N SER A 678 -28.88 -44.44 23.05
CA SER A 678 -28.17 -45.12 21.96
C SER A 678 -26.71 -45.43 22.30
N LEU A 679 -26.26 -46.56 21.74
CA LEU A 679 -24.85 -46.97 21.77
C LEU A 679 -24.34 -46.96 20.34
N THR A 680 -23.27 -46.18 20.08
CA THR A 680 -22.60 -46.15 18.79
C THR A 680 -21.31 -46.93 18.88
N LEU A 681 -21.12 -47.86 17.98
CA LEU A 681 -19.87 -48.61 17.83
C LEU A 681 -19.20 -48.19 16.54
N GLY A 682 -17.90 -48.02 16.56
CA GLY A 682 -17.09 -47.69 15.38
C GLY A 682 -15.68 -48.24 15.42
N ILE A 683 -15.10 -48.32 14.26
CA ILE A 683 -13.69 -48.66 14.10
C ILE A 683 -13.14 -47.82 12.94
N GLY A 684 -12.00 -47.20 13.18
CA GLY A 684 -11.22 -46.50 12.14
C GLY A 684 -9.88 -47.20 11.91
N TYR A 685 -9.45 -47.23 10.67
CA TYR A 685 -8.07 -47.59 10.29
C TYR A 685 -7.53 -46.43 9.47
N LYS A 686 -6.35 -45.94 9.88
CA LYS A 686 -5.64 -44.89 9.16
C LYS A 686 -4.19 -45.30 8.90
N PHE A 687 -3.77 -45.17 7.67
CA PHE A 687 -2.41 -45.29 7.19
C PHE A 687 -1.89 -43.91 6.82
N ASP A 688 -0.92 -43.38 7.57
CA ASP A 688 -0.26 -42.10 7.30
C ASP A 688 1.14 -42.36 6.74
N GLN A 689 1.46 -41.80 5.59
CA GLN A 689 2.80 -41.82 5.02
C GLN A 689 3.62 -40.67 5.60
N ILE A 690 4.81 -40.98 6.14
CA ILE A 690 5.74 -39.98 6.66
C ILE A 690 6.76 -39.68 5.55
N GLU A 691 6.77 -38.46 5.01
CA GLU A 691 7.85 -37.98 4.15
C GLU A 691 8.97 -37.44 5.05
N ASN A 692 10.16 -38.10 4.99
CA ASN A 692 11.37 -37.61 5.64
C ASN A 692 11.93 -36.45 4.80
N ASP A 693 11.52 -35.22 5.08
CA ASP A 693 12.06 -34.02 4.43
C ASP A 693 13.41 -33.64 5.06
N GLN A 694 14.50 -33.87 4.32
CA GLN A 694 15.82 -33.36 4.65
C GLN A 694 15.94 -31.89 4.22
N GLY A 695 15.41 -30.94 5.01
CA GLY A 695 16.00 -29.61 5.09
C GLY A 695 15.37 -28.46 4.32
N ASN A 696 14.09 -28.46 3.96
CA ASN A 696 13.44 -27.24 3.45
C ASN A 696 12.24 -26.84 4.31
N LYS A 697 12.34 -25.72 5.05
CA LYS A 697 11.35 -25.25 6.04
C LYS A 697 10.11 -24.56 5.47
N ASP A 698 9.94 -24.45 4.17
CA ASP A 698 8.89 -23.65 3.53
C ASP A 698 8.02 -24.42 2.50
N VAL A 699 7.93 -25.75 2.61
CA VAL A 699 7.00 -26.53 1.77
C VAL A 699 5.88 -27.04 2.68
N ASP A 700 4.64 -26.69 2.39
CA ASP A 700 3.45 -27.30 2.99
C ASP A 700 3.51 -28.82 2.77
N VAL A 701 3.85 -29.56 3.82
CA VAL A 701 3.85 -31.03 3.80
C VAL A 701 2.38 -31.46 3.68
N LYS A 702 1.96 -31.90 2.50
CA LYS A 702 0.64 -32.49 2.30
C LYS A 702 0.58 -33.82 3.04
N ASP A 703 -0.36 -33.93 3.98
CA ASP A 703 -0.64 -35.17 4.68
C ASP A 703 -1.11 -36.26 3.71
N LYS A 704 -0.27 -37.26 3.44
CA LYS A 704 -0.62 -38.40 2.60
C LYS A 704 -1.16 -39.53 3.47
N TYR A 705 -2.44 -39.84 3.30
CA TYR A 705 -3.06 -40.90 4.08
C TYR A 705 -4.14 -41.68 3.32
N LEU A 706 -4.40 -42.88 3.82
CA LEU A 706 -5.58 -43.70 3.49
C LEU A 706 -6.33 -43.96 4.79
N GLU A 707 -7.59 -43.57 4.82
CA GLU A 707 -8.45 -43.76 5.99
C GLU A 707 -9.70 -44.58 5.63
N PHE A 708 -10.02 -45.50 6.53
CA PHE A 708 -11.22 -46.34 6.44
C PHE A 708 -11.95 -46.27 7.76
N GLN A 709 -13.24 -45.98 7.76
CA GLN A 709 -14.07 -45.91 8.95
C GLN A 709 -15.34 -46.71 8.77
N LEU A 710 -15.78 -47.38 9.85
CA LEU A 710 -17.07 -48.03 9.93
C LEU A 710 -17.73 -47.65 11.27
N ALA A 711 -19.04 -47.48 11.23
CA ALA A 711 -19.81 -47.22 12.45
C ALA A 711 -21.25 -47.73 12.34
N THR A 712 -21.88 -48.08 13.45
CA THR A 712 -23.31 -48.44 13.57
C THR A 712 -23.85 -47.92 14.89
N VAL A 713 -25.17 -47.70 14.94
CA VAL A 713 -25.88 -47.24 16.14
C VAL A 713 -26.89 -48.25 16.57
N MET A 714 -26.91 -48.60 17.84
CA MET A 714 -27.88 -49.45 18.51
C MET A 714 -28.71 -48.63 19.48
N ARG A 715 -30.02 -48.88 19.54
CA ARG A 715 -30.98 -48.21 20.43
C ARG A 715 -31.74 -49.23 21.25
N ASP A 716 -32.16 -48.84 22.43
CA ASP A 716 -33.01 -49.67 23.27
C ASP A 716 -34.46 -49.75 22.72
N GLN A 717 -34.96 -48.68 22.07
CA GLN A 717 -36.30 -48.61 21.52
C GLN A 717 -36.32 -47.88 20.15
N ILE A 718 -37.43 -48.01 19.43
CA ILE A 718 -37.70 -47.29 18.21
C ILE A 718 -38.18 -45.89 18.57
N GLU A 719 -37.63 -44.85 17.88
CA GLU A 719 -38.01 -43.46 18.07
C GLU A 719 -38.58 -42.91 16.75
N THR A 720 -39.89 -42.72 16.71
CA THR A 720 -40.62 -42.37 15.49
C THR A 720 -40.42 -40.94 15.04
N GLU A 721 -40.04 -40.04 15.96
CA GLU A 721 -39.77 -38.62 15.71
C GLU A 721 -38.42 -38.37 15.04
N ILE A 722 -37.53 -39.36 15.09
CA ILE A 722 -36.21 -39.27 14.45
C ILE A 722 -36.33 -39.41 12.93
N PRO A 723 -35.60 -38.60 12.12
CA PRO A 723 -35.62 -38.70 10.65
C PRO A 723 -35.37 -40.12 10.16
N SER A 724 -36.35 -40.65 9.39
CA SER A 724 -36.26 -42.02 8.86
C SER A 724 -35.10 -42.23 7.89
N ALA A 725 -34.69 -41.17 7.20
CA ALA A 725 -33.50 -41.14 6.31
C ALA A 725 -32.19 -41.43 7.06
N SER A 726 -32.13 -41.10 8.34
CA SER A 726 -30.95 -41.33 9.17
C SER A 726 -30.73 -42.78 9.57
N THR A 727 -31.78 -43.61 9.50
CA THR A 727 -31.87 -45.01 9.92
C THR A 727 -31.66 -45.27 11.42
N ILE A 728 -31.23 -44.24 12.20
CA ILE A 728 -31.05 -44.36 13.65
C ILE A 728 -32.36 -44.26 14.44
N ASN A 729 -33.49 -44.08 13.78
CA ASN A 729 -34.83 -44.19 14.35
C ASN A 729 -35.20 -45.64 14.74
N ARG A 730 -34.45 -46.66 14.25
CA ARG A 730 -34.63 -48.10 14.46
C ARG A 730 -33.80 -48.60 15.63
N LYS A 731 -34.04 -49.82 16.12
CA LYS A 731 -33.20 -50.48 17.16
C LYS A 731 -31.74 -50.66 16.70
N ASN A 732 -31.55 -50.99 15.42
CA ASN A 732 -30.23 -51.06 14.79
C ASN A 732 -30.22 -50.19 13.56
N SER A 733 -29.28 -49.29 13.44
CA SER A 733 -29.09 -48.45 12.25
C SER A 733 -28.42 -49.27 11.15
N ASN A 734 -28.35 -48.69 9.99
CA ASN A 734 -27.45 -49.13 8.95
C ASN A 734 -26.00 -49.15 9.42
N LEU A 735 -25.14 -49.91 8.72
CA LEU A 735 -23.72 -49.81 8.85
C LEU A 735 -23.21 -48.66 7.94
N PHE A 736 -22.67 -47.61 8.56
CA PHE A 736 -22.06 -46.49 7.84
C PHE A 736 -20.61 -46.76 7.61
N GLY A 737 -20.11 -46.45 6.41
CA GLY A 737 -18.71 -46.58 6.08
C GLY A 737 -18.18 -45.41 5.25
N SER A 738 -16.89 -45.16 5.40
CA SER A 738 -16.17 -44.20 4.56
C SER A 738 -14.76 -44.72 4.22
N ILE A 739 -14.31 -44.37 3.04
CA ILE A 739 -12.94 -44.54 2.56
C ILE A 739 -12.47 -43.19 2.08
N GLU A 740 -11.37 -42.71 2.61
CA GLU A 740 -10.72 -41.49 2.16
C GLU A 740 -9.29 -41.81 1.74
N ASN A 741 -8.90 -41.45 0.52
CA ASN A 741 -7.60 -41.71 -0.02
C ASN A 741 -6.98 -40.37 -0.50
N LYS A 742 -5.92 -39.94 0.19
CA LYS A 742 -5.07 -38.78 -0.12
C LYS A 742 -3.61 -39.19 -0.33
N MET A 743 -3.36 -40.42 -0.75
CA MET A 743 -2.00 -40.94 -1.02
C MET A 743 -1.35 -40.29 -2.24
N PHE A 744 -2.13 -39.68 -3.13
CA PHE A 744 -1.65 -39.08 -4.38
C PHE A 744 -1.65 -37.55 -4.25
N ASP A 745 -0.59 -36.90 -4.69
CA ASP A 745 -0.44 -35.44 -4.60
C ASP A 745 -1.55 -34.65 -5.31
N ASN A 746 -2.12 -35.25 -6.36
CA ASN A 746 -3.02 -34.58 -7.29
C ASN A 746 -4.44 -35.17 -7.30
N ILE A 747 -4.71 -36.22 -6.50
CA ILE A 747 -6.00 -36.89 -6.51
C ILE A 747 -6.43 -37.18 -5.08
N ASN A 748 -7.57 -36.61 -4.68
CA ASN A 748 -8.26 -36.94 -3.45
C ASN A 748 -9.52 -37.75 -3.81
N PHE A 749 -9.65 -38.90 -3.21
CA PHE A 749 -10.81 -39.77 -3.42
C PHE A 749 -11.53 -39.99 -2.10
N SER A 750 -12.84 -39.82 -2.08
CA SER A 750 -13.67 -40.16 -0.95
C SER A 750 -14.88 -40.99 -1.41
N TYR A 751 -15.18 -42.01 -0.64
CA TYR A 751 -16.36 -42.86 -0.83
C TYR A 751 -17.07 -43.05 0.48
N ASN A 752 -18.34 -42.62 0.56
CA ASN A 752 -19.18 -42.79 1.72
C ASN A 752 -20.32 -43.75 1.33
N PHE A 753 -20.66 -44.68 2.23
CA PHE A 753 -21.72 -45.62 1.97
C PHE A 753 -22.54 -45.95 3.24
N SER A 754 -23.77 -46.39 3.03
CA SER A 754 -24.64 -46.90 4.08
C SER A 754 -25.20 -48.25 3.64
N LEU A 755 -24.80 -49.31 4.34
CA LEU A 755 -25.30 -50.67 4.12
C LEU A 755 -26.49 -50.95 5.06
N ASP A 756 -27.49 -51.59 4.54
CA ASP A 756 -28.61 -52.07 5.37
C ASP A 756 -28.09 -53.00 6.49
N ASN A 757 -28.86 -53.11 7.54
CA ASN A 757 -28.58 -53.92 8.74
C ASN A 757 -28.25 -55.37 8.37
N ASP A 758 -28.86 -55.93 7.34
CA ASP A 758 -28.61 -57.26 6.81
C ASP A 758 -27.32 -57.38 6.00
N MET A 759 -26.65 -56.25 5.72
CA MET A 759 -25.47 -56.13 4.84
C MET A 759 -25.73 -56.59 3.38
N ARG A 760 -26.99 -56.62 2.95
CA ARG A 760 -27.38 -57.10 1.61
C ARG A 760 -27.57 -55.99 0.57
N THR A 761 -27.95 -54.79 1.04
CA THR A 761 -28.29 -53.68 0.15
C THR A 761 -27.53 -52.41 0.57
N ILE A 762 -27.03 -51.67 -0.42
CA ILE A 762 -26.49 -50.33 -0.22
C ILE A 762 -27.66 -49.35 -0.31
N ASN A 763 -27.98 -48.69 0.80
CA ASN A 763 -29.08 -47.74 0.86
C ASN A 763 -28.67 -46.36 0.31
N SER A 764 -27.44 -45.99 0.51
CA SER A 764 -26.85 -44.77 -0.07
C SER A 764 -25.37 -44.95 -0.34
N ASN A 765 -24.89 -44.33 -1.35
CA ASN A 765 -23.47 -44.20 -1.64
C ASN A 765 -23.21 -42.81 -2.21
N ASP A 766 -22.04 -42.32 -1.93
CA ASP A 766 -21.55 -41.05 -2.42
C ASP A 766 -20.04 -41.19 -2.75
N VAL A 767 -19.69 -40.86 -3.97
CA VAL A 767 -18.32 -40.91 -4.45
C VAL A 767 -17.89 -39.52 -4.84
N SER A 768 -16.83 -39.00 -4.26
CA SER A 768 -16.25 -37.73 -4.64
C SER A 768 -14.77 -37.92 -5.02
N THR A 769 -14.39 -37.37 -6.15
CA THR A 769 -13.00 -37.38 -6.62
C THR A 769 -12.60 -35.97 -7.00
N GLU A 770 -11.58 -35.44 -6.34
CA GLU A 770 -10.97 -34.16 -6.69
C GLU A 770 -9.63 -34.39 -7.37
N ILE A 771 -9.45 -33.79 -8.53
CA ILE A 771 -8.21 -33.83 -9.31
C ILE A 771 -7.66 -32.43 -9.44
N SER A 772 -6.42 -32.24 -8.97
CA SER A 772 -5.71 -30.97 -8.98
C SER A 772 -4.46 -31.07 -9.86
N ILE A 773 -4.42 -30.31 -10.98
CA ILE A 773 -3.26 -30.26 -11.88
C ILE A 773 -2.86 -28.78 -12.02
N ASN A 774 -1.76 -28.37 -11.40
CA ASN A 774 -1.32 -26.97 -11.32
C ASN A 774 -2.45 -26.08 -10.73
N ASN A 775 -2.92 -25.09 -11.52
CA ASN A 775 -4.02 -24.19 -11.14
C ASN A 775 -5.41 -24.70 -11.54
N PHE A 776 -5.50 -25.89 -12.10
CA PHE A 776 -6.78 -26.50 -12.50
C PHE A 776 -7.23 -27.50 -11.44
N VAL A 777 -8.38 -27.25 -10.83
CA VAL A 777 -9.04 -28.16 -9.87
C VAL A 777 -10.39 -28.54 -10.43
N THR A 778 -10.67 -29.83 -10.48
CA THR A 778 -11.97 -30.36 -10.88
C THR A 778 -12.46 -31.40 -9.88
N THR A 779 -13.74 -31.36 -9.55
CA THR A 779 -14.38 -32.29 -8.64
C THR A 779 -15.49 -33.03 -9.36
N PHE A 780 -15.51 -34.35 -9.21
CA PHE A 780 -16.57 -35.24 -9.70
C PHE A 780 -17.30 -35.83 -8.48
N ASN A 781 -18.59 -35.60 -8.41
CA ASN A 781 -19.46 -36.13 -7.35
C ASN A 781 -20.51 -37.04 -7.93
#